data_fa448f21ad60e2f4482e2e3f095dd231
#
_entry.id   fa448f21ad60e2f4482e2e3f095dd231
#
_cell.length_a   1.000
_cell.length_b   1.000
_cell.length_c   1.000
_cell.angle_alpha   90.00
_cell.angle_beta   90.00
_cell.angle_gamma   90.00
#
_symmetry.space_group_name_H-M   'P 1'
#
loop_
_entity.id
_entity.type
_entity.pdbx_description
1 polymer ?
#
loop_
_entity_poly.entity_id
_entity_poly.type
_entity_poly.pdbx_seq_one_letter_code
_entity_poly.pdbx_strand_id
1 'polypeptide(L)'
;LEGGAAIYHPDVIATSLERLERAFDVTLREYSLPQVEEWVQRLDALWDLEEGIQRRPFKQDEADFVANERLVSKANFLYWAERYAIISAGGAGLMKLRLWDSQKLILDVVAGIEKEARALGVDADGVLANVLKARQLGCSTLSQAFVAHRITTQADIFALVAGDVPSQSTFIVDMFLRILDNLPWWMRVGLKTRVETFPQELEFLTGSHVWSRAGDSTRGESEKKGNLGRGQTISTLTLTELSTWAHPEQIDDALLPGVPVHPRTLAIFESTAKGTGNWWDKHWRESKKGIGRFKPIFIPWYVEPRKHRRPAPPAWGPSADTLQHARRCEEGSSYWLGKQISLTRDQLYWYEQTKESHRLKGTLWKFIEEYPATDEEAFQVGGHGIFTPETMERIVAQARPIAAVLEVMPKKDIVLESALEQGTPSFELPPGYGFRMLKKQPSAEDLEGLLDHVLVWEQPRKAQRYFIAVDVSAGVGEDRSSVEVLRVGTVAEPDEQVAEFLSAWASTKVLAAVIDALGHLYGGTEGEAQVAIENNFGMGYAVQDELQTHLGYTNFWIWRILDARKLEKRFTQRIGFWTSRRTRPIILDRLITAVTTQDPVSGYSDLRINSPHAFAEMRRFVAAPGVGLMHAAAAPGSNDDVVMGLAIGNHCAHTILNEDGEPLAETRRRLNEEASHRTELAQKALSKRDFINTAVSAEFVDSGGQTDDYGSSVYSWP
;
A
#
# COMPACT_ATOMS: atom_id res chain seq x y z
N LEU A 1 20.48 5.99 40.44
CA LEU A 1 21.73 6.72 40.76
C LEU A 1 21.43 8.21 40.64
N GLU A 2 21.05 8.82 41.75
CA GLU A 2 20.94 10.27 41.91
C GLU A 2 22.35 10.85 41.99
N GLY A 3 22.60 11.89 41.25
CA GLY A 3 23.72 12.80 41.49
C GLY A 3 24.98 12.48 40.71
N GLY A 4 25.11 13.03 39.56
CA GLY A 4 26.37 13.12 38.83
C GLY A 4 26.24 14.17 37.70
N ALA A 5 25.81 15.38 38.05
CA ALA A 5 26.05 16.51 37.16
C ALA A 5 27.56 16.71 37.10
N ALA A 6 28.21 16.11 36.09
CA ALA A 6 29.58 16.44 35.76
C ALA A 6 29.66 17.98 35.65
N ILE A 7 30.44 18.61 36.51
CA ILE A 7 30.73 20.05 36.45
C ILE A 7 31.64 20.27 35.23
N TYR A 8 31.04 20.19 34.05
CA TYR A 8 31.62 20.78 32.85
C TYR A 8 31.28 22.26 32.92
N HIS A 9 32.27 23.10 33.00
CA HIS A 9 32.08 24.49 32.65
C HIS A 9 31.85 24.56 31.12
N PRO A 10 30.58 24.75 30.68
CA PRO A 10 30.22 24.76 29.26
C PRO A 10 31.03 25.80 28.48
N ASP A 11 31.33 26.91 29.13
CA ASP A 11 32.07 28.05 28.57
C ASP A 11 33.51 27.70 28.18
N VAL A 12 34.17 26.78 28.89
CA VAL A 12 35.55 26.40 28.57
C VAL A 12 35.61 25.54 27.31
N ILE A 13 34.62 24.64 27.11
CA ILE A 13 34.56 23.79 25.93
C ILE A 13 34.07 24.56 24.72
N ALA A 14 33.00 25.36 24.87
CA ALA A 14 32.49 26.21 23.78
C ALA A 14 33.52 27.25 23.35
N THR A 15 34.16 27.95 24.28
CA THR A 15 35.22 28.94 23.99
C THR A 15 36.48 28.29 23.39
N SER A 16 36.79 27.04 23.78
CA SER A 16 37.90 26.31 23.18
C SER A 16 37.57 25.81 21.78
N LEU A 17 36.39 25.33 21.52
CA LEU A 17 35.93 24.94 20.19
C LEU A 17 35.86 26.13 19.23
N GLU A 18 35.31 27.28 19.65
CA GLU A 18 35.31 28.50 18.84
C GLU A 18 36.69 29.05 18.61
N ARG A 19 37.59 29.02 19.59
CA ARG A 19 39.01 29.41 19.42
C ARG A 19 39.73 28.45 18.49
N LEU A 20 39.48 27.17 18.58
CA LEU A 20 40.05 26.15 17.70
C LEU A 20 39.50 26.26 16.29
N GLU A 21 38.21 26.51 16.09
CA GLU A 21 37.62 26.76 14.77
C GLU A 21 38.19 28.04 14.12
N ARG A 22 38.57 29.08 14.91
CA ARG A 22 39.19 30.33 14.41
C ARG A 22 40.71 30.23 14.27
N ALA A 23 41.39 29.33 14.97
CA ALA A 23 42.82 29.22 15.00
C ALA A 23 43.42 28.21 14.01
N PHE A 24 42.55 27.35 13.42
CA PHE A 24 43.04 26.25 12.60
C PHE A 24 42.95 26.53 11.10
N ASP A 25 44.05 27.03 10.59
CA ASP A 25 44.56 26.75 9.23
C ASP A 25 45.28 25.38 9.27
N VAL A 26 44.72 24.38 9.99
CA VAL A 26 45.33 23.07 10.23
C VAL A 26 44.63 22.03 9.36
N THR A 27 45.40 21.32 8.58
CA THR A 27 44.97 20.11 7.88
C THR A 27 44.47 19.09 8.89
N LEU A 28 43.14 18.87 8.92
CA LEU A 28 42.52 17.87 9.78
C LEU A 28 43.12 16.49 9.50
N ARG A 29 43.53 15.79 10.54
CA ARG A 29 44.15 14.45 10.44
C ARG A 29 43.19 13.37 10.83
N GLU A 30 42.88 12.46 9.90
CA GLU A 30 42.20 11.22 10.22
C GLU A 30 43.17 10.20 10.81
N TYR A 31 42.90 9.76 12.05
CA TYR A 31 43.67 8.70 12.71
C TYR A 31 43.12 7.35 12.35
N SER A 32 44.01 6.34 12.25
CA SER A 32 43.58 4.94 12.12
C SER A 32 42.87 4.45 13.40
N LEU A 33 42.06 3.42 13.28
CA LEU A 33 41.32 2.88 14.44
C LEU A 33 42.25 2.49 15.61
N PRO A 34 43.39 1.78 15.41
CA PRO A 34 44.32 1.48 16.51
C PRO A 34 44.90 2.74 17.17
N GLN A 35 45.23 3.79 16.41
CA GLN A 35 45.69 5.03 16.98
C GLN A 35 44.63 5.74 17.83
N VAL A 36 43.37 5.73 17.38
CA VAL A 36 42.27 6.26 18.18
C VAL A 36 42.08 5.45 19.46
N GLU A 37 42.15 4.14 19.39
CA GLU A 37 42.05 3.24 20.58
C GLU A 37 43.16 3.50 21.62
N GLU A 38 44.38 3.71 21.18
CA GLU A 38 45.51 4.08 22.05
C GLU A 38 45.25 5.42 22.75
N TRP A 39 44.77 6.43 21.99
CA TRP A 39 44.45 7.74 22.58
C TRP A 39 43.25 7.65 23.54
N VAL A 40 42.21 6.88 23.21
CA VAL A 40 41.05 6.68 24.09
C VAL A 40 41.50 6.07 25.41
N GLN A 41 42.31 5.01 25.38
CA GLN A 41 42.86 4.39 26.61
C GLN A 41 43.69 5.37 27.46
N ARG A 42 44.52 6.20 26.80
CA ARG A 42 45.29 7.22 27.48
C ARG A 42 44.45 8.31 28.12
N LEU A 43 43.39 8.76 27.42
CA LEU A 43 42.49 9.80 27.91
C LEU A 43 41.51 9.25 28.98
N ASP A 44 41.09 8.01 28.89
CA ASP A 44 40.23 7.38 29.90
C ASP A 44 40.93 7.23 31.26
N ALA A 45 42.25 7.08 31.27
CA ALA A 45 43.05 7.13 32.52
C ALA A 45 42.99 8.50 33.23
N LEU A 46 42.59 9.57 32.54
CA LEU A 46 42.40 10.88 33.11
C LEU A 46 41.02 11.11 33.72
N TRP A 47 40.10 10.18 33.53
CA TRP A 47 38.76 10.28 34.05
C TRP A 47 38.59 9.51 35.33
N ASP A 48 38.08 10.14 36.37
CA ASP A 48 37.69 9.50 37.60
C ASP A 48 36.25 9.03 37.50
N LEU A 49 36.04 7.70 37.43
CA LEU A 49 34.73 7.10 37.29
C LEU A 49 33.86 7.24 38.55
N GLU A 50 34.47 7.33 39.75
CA GLU A 50 33.71 7.44 40.98
C GLU A 50 33.27 8.88 41.24
N GLU A 51 34.15 9.83 40.99
CA GLU A 51 33.88 11.25 41.21
C GLU A 51 33.31 11.94 39.99
N GLY A 52 33.39 11.32 38.79
CA GLY A 52 32.87 11.90 37.52
C GLY A 52 33.64 13.17 37.09
N ILE A 53 34.90 13.29 37.42
CA ILE A 53 35.74 14.46 37.15
C ILE A 53 37.00 14.09 36.39
N GLN A 54 37.57 15.11 35.71
CA GLN A 54 38.87 14.96 35.11
C GLN A 54 40.01 15.19 36.15
N ARG A 55 40.87 14.18 36.30
CA ARG A 55 41.96 14.18 37.30
C ARG A 55 42.99 15.26 37.16
N ARG A 56 43.24 15.74 35.94
CA ARG A 56 44.13 16.85 35.61
C ARG A 56 43.77 17.47 34.28
N PRO A 57 44.14 18.73 33.99
CA PRO A 57 43.97 19.32 32.65
C PRO A 57 44.74 18.51 31.58
N PHE A 58 44.28 18.60 30.34
CA PHE A 58 44.91 18.02 29.17
C PHE A 58 46.33 18.64 29.00
N LYS A 59 47.30 17.78 28.65
CA LYS A 59 48.54 18.25 28.05
C LYS A 59 48.25 18.77 26.62
N GLN A 60 49.20 19.50 26.02
CA GLN A 60 49.01 20.11 24.71
C GLN A 60 48.69 19.06 23.64
N ASP A 61 49.46 17.95 23.60
CA ASP A 61 49.23 16.86 22.65
C ASP A 61 47.85 16.15 22.82
N GLU A 62 47.38 16.06 24.06
CA GLU A 62 46.04 15.52 24.39
C GLU A 62 44.93 16.50 23.93
N ALA A 63 45.11 17.78 24.19
CA ALA A 63 44.17 18.81 23.76
C ALA A 63 44.10 18.90 22.22
N ASP A 64 45.24 18.87 21.55
CA ASP A 64 45.30 18.86 20.10
C ASP A 64 44.63 17.65 19.48
N PHE A 65 44.84 16.46 20.06
CA PHE A 65 44.14 15.25 19.64
C PHE A 65 42.62 15.38 19.81
N VAL A 66 42.13 15.76 21.00
CA VAL A 66 40.71 15.92 21.28
C VAL A 66 40.05 16.94 20.35
N ALA A 67 40.73 18.07 20.10
CA ALA A 67 40.25 19.10 19.19
C ALA A 67 40.14 18.58 17.74
N ASN A 68 41.22 17.95 17.27
CA ASN A 68 41.22 17.35 15.93
C ASN A 68 40.10 16.31 15.77
N GLU A 69 39.97 15.39 16.73
CA GLU A 69 38.94 14.33 16.68
C GLU A 69 37.51 14.89 16.67
N ARG A 70 37.23 15.95 17.42
CA ARG A 70 35.93 16.61 17.38
C ARG A 70 35.64 17.26 16.02
N LEU A 71 36.64 17.90 15.42
CA LEU A 71 36.50 18.55 14.11
C LEU A 71 36.34 17.53 12.98
N VAL A 72 37.19 16.49 12.96
CA VAL A 72 37.08 15.40 11.97
C VAL A 72 35.75 14.68 12.11
N SER A 73 35.35 14.37 13.34
CA SER A 73 34.06 13.73 13.63
C SER A 73 32.86 14.58 13.17
N LYS A 74 32.91 15.91 13.37
CA LYS A 74 31.88 16.84 12.87
C LYS A 74 31.81 16.83 11.33
N ALA A 75 32.98 16.78 10.68
CA ALA A 75 33.05 16.80 9.22
C ALA A 75 32.74 15.46 8.53
N ASN A 76 32.99 14.34 9.21
CA ASN A 76 32.91 13.00 8.61
C ASN A 76 32.13 12.04 9.51
N PHE A 77 30.84 11.83 9.17
CA PHE A 77 29.96 10.90 9.90
C PHE A 77 30.52 9.48 9.92
N LEU A 78 31.02 8.96 8.78
CA LEU A 78 31.52 7.57 8.71
C LEU A 78 32.73 7.39 9.63
N TYR A 79 33.64 8.37 9.65
CA TYR A 79 34.78 8.38 10.56
C TYR A 79 34.33 8.27 12.02
N TRP A 80 33.40 9.13 12.43
CA TRP A 80 32.84 9.14 13.79
C TRP A 80 32.13 7.83 14.12
N ALA A 81 31.24 7.35 13.22
CA ALA A 81 30.42 6.18 13.46
C ALA A 81 31.25 4.91 13.71
N GLU A 82 32.27 4.67 12.88
CA GLU A 82 33.08 3.45 12.99
C GLU A 82 34.06 3.46 14.17
N ARG A 83 34.39 4.66 14.70
CA ARG A 83 35.34 4.79 15.81
C ARG A 83 34.66 4.90 17.17
N TYR A 84 33.54 5.59 17.25
CA TYR A 84 32.94 5.99 18.50
C TYR A 84 31.53 5.43 18.74
N ALA A 85 30.73 5.19 17.72
CA ALA A 85 29.39 4.69 17.92
C ALA A 85 29.38 3.21 18.36
N ILE A 86 28.83 2.96 19.53
CA ILE A 86 28.65 1.62 20.08
C ILE A 86 27.16 1.25 20.03
N ILE A 87 26.87 0.09 19.50
CA ILE A 87 25.53 -0.44 19.31
C ILE A 87 25.38 -1.81 19.98
N SER A 88 24.12 -2.25 20.15
CA SER A 88 23.83 -3.63 20.55
C SER A 88 23.70 -4.51 19.30
N ALA A 89 24.41 -5.61 19.29
CA ALA A 89 24.39 -6.58 18.19
C ALA A 89 23.52 -7.82 18.51
N GLY A 90 22.44 -7.67 19.28
CA GLY A 90 21.65 -8.80 19.72
C GLY A 90 22.54 -9.79 20.52
N GLY A 91 22.37 -11.02 20.65
CA GLY A 91 23.12 -11.95 21.48
C GLY A 91 24.66 -11.82 21.57
N ALA A 92 25.31 -10.93 20.78
CA ALA A 92 26.75 -10.65 20.80
C ALA A 92 27.16 -9.49 21.75
N GLY A 93 26.19 -8.82 22.39
CA GLY A 93 26.46 -7.71 23.31
C GLY A 93 26.71 -6.37 22.61
N LEU A 94 27.55 -5.53 23.24
CA LEU A 94 27.95 -4.22 22.73
C LEU A 94 29.10 -4.33 21.73
N MET A 95 29.01 -3.65 20.60
CA MET A 95 30.08 -3.60 19.61
C MET A 95 30.13 -2.26 18.90
N LYS A 96 31.28 -1.92 18.33
CA LYS A 96 31.41 -0.74 17.46
C LYS A 96 30.55 -0.89 16.21
N LEU A 97 29.93 0.21 15.81
CA LEU A 97 29.12 0.24 14.59
C LEU A 97 30.03 -0.01 13.37
N ARG A 98 29.78 -1.09 12.68
CA ARG A 98 30.37 -1.40 11.39
C ARG A 98 29.26 -1.35 10.35
N LEU A 99 29.29 -0.35 9.50
CA LEU A 99 28.23 -0.15 8.53
C LEU A 99 28.09 -1.37 7.61
N TRP A 100 26.87 -1.83 7.46
CA TRP A 100 26.49 -2.81 6.48
C TRP A 100 26.41 -2.18 5.09
N ASP A 101 26.43 -2.98 4.03
CA ASP A 101 26.35 -2.46 2.66
C ASP A 101 25.04 -1.73 2.40
N SER A 102 23.92 -2.17 3.02
CA SER A 102 22.64 -1.47 3.05
C SER A 102 22.73 -0.07 3.69
N GLN A 103 23.45 0.06 4.78
CA GLN A 103 23.64 1.33 5.49
C GLN A 103 24.59 2.28 4.73
N LYS A 104 25.65 1.74 4.12
CA LYS A 104 26.56 2.52 3.26
C LYS A 104 25.83 3.12 2.08
N LEU A 105 24.92 2.35 1.47
CA LEU A 105 24.10 2.83 0.37
C LEU A 105 23.24 4.05 0.78
N ILE A 106 22.59 4.00 1.95
CA ILE A 106 21.84 5.15 2.48
C ILE A 106 22.79 6.34 2.70
N LEU A 107 23.95 6.08 3.30
CA LEU A 107 24.95 7.13 3.57
C LEU A 107 25.44 7.78 2.29
N ASP A 108 25.71 7.02 1.23
CA ASP A 108 26.17 7.55 -0.05
C ASP A 108 25.14 8.50 -0.68
N VAL A 109 23.84 8.11 -0.64
CA VAL A 109 22.75 8.96 -1.14
C VAL A 109 22.59 10.22 -0.28
N VAL A 110 22.58 10.06 1.05
CA VAL A 110 22.51 11.17 2.01
C VAL A 110 23.65 12.16 1.80
N ALA A 111 24.88 11.68 1.63
CA ALA A 111 26.06 12.53 1.37
C ALA A 111 25.94 13.25 0.03
N GLY A 112 25.37 12.61 -1.00
CA GLY A 112 25.07 13.23 -2.29
C GLY A 112 24.11 14.41 -2.15
N ILE A 113 22.97 14.18 -1.47
CA ILE A 113 21.95 15.22 -1.21
C ILE A 113 22.56 16.39 -0.38
N GLU A 114 23.33 16.07 0.65
CA GLU A 114 24.01 17.09 1.48
C GLU A 114 24.97 17.96 0.66
N LYS A 115 25.73 17.34 -0.24
CA LYS A 115 26.64 18.06 -1.13
C LYS A 115 25.89 19.00 -2.08
N GLU A 116 24.80 18.55 -2.65
CA GLU A 116 23.93 19.36 -3.51
C GLU A 116 23.33 20.54 -2.72
N ALA A 117 22.78 20.28 -1.53
CA ALA A 117 22.19 21.30 -0.67
C ALA A 117 23.22 22.39 -0.29
N ARG A 118 24.43 21.98 0.07
CA ARG A 118 25.50 22.93 0.39
C ARG A 118 25.92 23.78 -0.82
N ALA A 119 25.90 23.22 -2.02
CA ALA A 119 26.22 23.95 -3.26
C ALA A 119 25.16 24.99 -3.63
N LEU A 120 23.86 24.72 -3.28
CA LEU A 120 22.73 25.62 -3.53
C LEU A 120 22.63 26.76 -2.49
N GLY A 121 23.19 26.60 -1.30
CA GLY A 121 23.26 27.65 -0.26
C GLY A 121 22.14 27.58 0.76
N VAL A 122 21.87 28.67 1.47
CA VAL A 122 20.98 28.72 2.65
C VAL A 122 19.50 28.47 2.36
N ASP A 123 19.08 28.69 1.14
CA ASP A 123 17.68 28.50 0.71
C ASP A 123 17.42 27.10 0.14
N ALA A 124 18.41 26.20 0.21
CA ALA A 124 18.27 24.82 -0.22
C ALA A 124 17.64 23.94 0.86
N ASP A 125 16.88 22.94 0.44
CA ASP A 125 16.50 21.84 1.31
C ASP A 125 17.75 21.10 1.79
N GLY A 126 17.70 20.62 3.04
CA GLY A 126 18.71 19.69 3.54
C GLY A 126 18.45 18.27 3.02
N VAL A 127 18.81 17.29 3.82
CA VAL A 127 18.54 15.87 3.53
C VAL A 127 17.12 15.52 3.92
N LEU A 128 16.26 15.29 2.95
CA LEU A 128 14.94 14.71 3.16
C LEU A 128 14.86 13.41 2.35
N ALA A 129 14.81 12.27 3.03
CA ALA A 129 14.88 10.95 2.41
C ALA A 129 13.74 10.03 2.83
N ASN A 130 13.10 9.41 1.84
CA ASN A 130 12.17 8.30 2.02
C ASN A 130 12.92 7.00 1.80
N VAL A 131 13.05 6.18 2.84
CA VAL A 131 13.75 4.89 2.78
C VAL A 131 12.74 3.75 2.80
N LEU A 132 12.41 3.24 1.63
CA LEU A 132 11.67 1.99 1.48
C LEU A 132 12.65 0.83 1.61
N LYS A 133 12.46 -0.02 2.59
CA LYS A 133 13.44 -1.05 2.93
C LYS A 133 12.83 -2.44 3.04
N ALA A 134 13.60 -3.45 2.70
CA ALA A 134 13.34 -4.80 3.18
C ALA A 134 13.62 -4.89 4.70
N ARG A 135 13.12 -5.96 5.31
CA ARG A 135 13.18 -6.14 6.76
C ARG A 135 14.61 -6.38 7.28
N GLN A 136 14.91 -5.84 8.47
CA GLN A 136 16.16 -6.09 9.23
C GLN A 136 17.47 -5.67 8.53
N LEU A 137 17.49 -4.57 7.81
CA LEU A 137 18.68 -4.05 7.12
C LEU A 137 19.43 -2.96 7.90
N GLY A 138 19.11 -2.75 9.17
CA GLY A 138 19.83 -1.83 10.07
C GLY A 138 19.56 -0.35 9.84
N CYS A 139 18.50 0.00 9.09
CA CYS A 139 18.17 1.40 8.76
C CYS A 139 17.91 2.22 10.03
N SER A 140 17.09 1.73 10.98
CA SER A 140 16.78 2.44 12.24
C SER A 140 18.03 2.68 13.08
N THR A 141 18.99 1.73 13.11
CA THR A 141 20.28 1.92 13.78
C THR A 141 21.08 3.05 13.15
N LEU A 142 21.12 3.13 11.82
CA LEU A 142 21.79 4.21 11.09
C LEU A 142 21.11 5.55 11.35
N SER A 143 19.78 5.62 11.31
CA SER A 143 19.02 6.83 11.59
C SER A 143 19.32 7.38 12.99
N GLN A 144 19.39 6.50 14.01
CA GLN A 144 19.73 6.91 15.35
C GLN A 144 21.22 7.29 15.51
N ALA A 145 22.10 6.69 14.75
CA ALA A 145 23.49 7.13 14.69
C ALA A 145 23.63 8.53 14.08
N PHE A 146 22.81 8.88 13.05
CA PHE A 146 22.75 10.26 12.54
C PHE A 146 22.26 11.24 13.61
N VAL A 147 21.21 10.91 14.35
CA VAL A 147 20.73 11.77 15.46
C VAL A 147 21.85 11.94 16.51
N ALA A 148 22.50 10.86 16.95
CA ALA A 148 23.56 10.92 17.94
C ALA A 148 24.78 11.72 17.45
N HIS A 149 25.16 11.54 16.21
CA HIS A 149 26.23 12.34 15.60
C HIS A 149 25.92 13.83 15.61
N ARG A 150 24.71 14.21 15.19
CA ARG A 150 24.30 15.63 15.14
C ARG A 150 24.24 16.26 16.53
N ILE A 151 23.65 15.57 17.50
CA ILE A 151 23.57 16.05 18.89
C ILE A 151 24.96 16.24 19.51
N THR A 152 25.93 15.36 19.18
CA THR A 152 27.28 15.39 19.77
C THR A 152 28.24 16.34 19.07
N THR A 153 27.99 16.67 17.81
CA THR A 153 28.90 17.50 16.99
C THR A 153 28.37 18.89 16.64
N GLN A 154 27.08 19.17 16.94
CA GLN A 154 26.44 20.43 16.62
C GLN A 154 25.65 20.96 17.82
N ALA A 155 25.42 22.28 17.85
CA ALA A 155 24.56 22.94 18.82
C ALA A 155 23.19 23.29 18.23
N ASP A 156 22.22 23.53 19.12
CA ASP A 156 20.86 23.99 18.80
C ASP A 156 20.12 23.06 17.82
N ILE A 157 20.33 21.75 17.96
CA ILE A 157 19.61 20.72 17.21
C ILE A 157 18.32 20.36 17.92
N PHE A 158 17.18 20.56 17.27
CA PHE A 158 15.93 20.00 17.71
C PHE A 158 15.65 18.71 16.90
N ALA A 159 15.79 17.56 17.57
CA ALA A 159 15.54 16.25 16.99
C ALA A 159 14.22 15.66 17.48
N LEU A 160 13.36 15.21 16.56
CA LEU A 160 12.16 14.44 16.85
C LEU A 160 12.30 13.03 16.28
N VAL A 161 12.08 12.04 17.15
CA VAL A 161 12.16 10.61 16.83
C VAL A 161 10.80 9.97 17.10
N ALA A 162 10.21 9.30 16.11
CA ALA A 162 8.92 8.66 16.30
C ALA A 162 8.80 7.31 15.59
N GLY A 163 8.13 6.37 16.25
CA GLY A 163 7.66 5.10 15.72
C GLY A 163 6.13 5.07 15.67
N ASP A 164 5.57 3.93 15.28
CA ASP A 164 4.13 3.70 15.20
C ASP A 164 3.45 3.71 16.58
N VAL A 165 4.07 3.05 17.56
CA VAL A 165 3.56 2.93 18.94
C VAL A 165 4.59 3.38 19.98
N PRO A 166 4.17 3.74 21.22
CA PRO A 166 5.07 4.20 22.28
C PRO A 166 6.24 3.28 22.57
N SER A 167 6.02 1.96 22.60
CA SER A 167 7.09 0.97 22.85
C SER A 167 8.15 0.95 21.77
N GLN A 168 7.76 1.14 20.50
CA GLN A 168 8.68 1.25 19.37
C GLN A 168 9.51 2.53 19.46
N SER A 169 8.88 3.64 19.77
CA SER A 169 9.58 4.93 19.94
C SER A 169 10.58 4.89 21.08
N THR A 170 10.22 4.29 22.22
CA THR A 170 11.14 4.05 23.34
C THR A 170 12.34 3.20 22.92
N PHE A 171 12.09 2.10 22.22
CA PHE A 171 13.16 1.22 21.73
C PHE A 171 14.15 1.94 20.79
N ILE A 172 13.64 2.84 19.93
CA ILE A 172 14.49 3.61 19.02
C ILE A 172 15.31 4.65 19.78
N VAL A 173 14.72 5.35 20.74
CA VAL A 173 15.48 6.30 21.59
C VAL A 173 16.51 5.57 22.46
N ASP A 174 16.23 4.35 22.90
CA ASP A 174 17.22 3.53 23.63
C ASP A 174 18.44 3.17 22.76
N MET A 175 18.26 3.01 21.43
CA MET A 175 19.40 2.87 20.50
C MET A 175 20.26 4.12 20.49
N PHE A 176 19.63 5.30 20.41
CA PHE A 176 20.31 6.59 20.47
C PHE A 176 21.05 6.78 21.79
N LEU A 177 20.39 6.56 22.92
CA LEU A 177 20.98 6.68 24.25
C LEU A 177 22.17 5.74 24.44
N ARG A 178 22.09 4.51 23.94
CA ARG A 178 23.20 3.55 23.99
C ARG A 178 24.45 4.07 23.29
N ILE A 179 24.29 4.75 22.14
CA ILE A 179 25.42 5.38 21.46
C ILE A 179 26.01 6.48 22.34
N LEU A 180 25.17 7.38 22.88
CA LEU A 180 25.62 8.49 23.72
C LEU A 180 26.33 8.02 24.99
N ASP A 181 25.74 7.05 25.70
CA ASP A 181 26.26 6.56 26.98
C ASP A 181 27.61 5.86 26.84
N ASN A 182 27.93 5.34 25.65
CA ASN A 182 29.19 4.66 25.37
C ASN A 182 30.22 5.52 24.62
N LEU A 183 29.94 6.80 24.37
CA LEU A 183 30.95 7.70 23.83
C LEU A 183 32.06 7.92 24.87
N PRO A 184 33.32 8.13 24.46
CA PRO A 184 34.37 8.61 25.34
C PRO A 184 33.93 9.89 26.05
N TRP A 185 34.28 10.03 27.33
CA TRP A 185 33.83 11.14 28.18
C TRP A 185 34.13 12.52 27.56
N TRP A 186 35.24 12.66 26.89
CA TRP A 186 35.68 13.90 26.21
C TRP A 186 34.93 14.18 24.90
N MET A 187 34.13 13.22 24.42
CA MET A 187 33.23 13.38 23.27
C MET A 187 31.78 13.59 23.67
N ARG A 188 31.43 13.29 24.92
CA ARG A 188 30.05 13.43 25.41
C ARG A 188 29.59 14.87 25.46
N VAL A 189 28.30 15.08 25.30
CA VAL A 189 27.60 16.34 25.49
C VAL A 189 26.86 16.27 26.81
N GLY A 190 26.98 17.32 27.65
CA GLY A 190 26.31 17.36 28.93
C GLY A 190 24.78 17.37 28.76
N LEU A 191 24.10 16.53 29.56
CA LEU A 191 22.65 16.49 29.67
C LEU A 191 22.19 17.51 30.75
N LYS A 192 21.19 18.33 30.41
CA LYS A 192 20.56 19.28 31.32
C LYS A 192 19.33 18.68 31.99
N THR A 193 18.47 18.04 31.17
CA THR A 193 17.27 17.33 31.65
C THR A 193 17.08 16.02 30.91
N ARG A 194 16.53 15.01 31.61
CA ARG A 194 16.20 13.71 31.02
C ARG A 194 14.90 13.20 31.60
N VAL A 195 13.91 13.00 30.74
CA VAL A 195 12.68 12.27 31.03
C VAL A 195 12.80 10.89 30.43
N GLU A 196 12.86 9.84 31.27
CA GLU A 196 13.11 8.46 30.83
C GLU A 196 11.86 7.71 30.41
N THR A 197 10.68 8.14 30.91
CA THR A 197 9.40 7.51 30.54
C THR A 197 8.85 8.17 29.28
N PHE A 198 8.12 7.39 28.47
CA PHE A 198 7.46 7.92 27.27
C PHE A 198 6.37 8.94 27.64
N PRO A 199 6.29 10.09 26.93
CA PRO A 199 7.19 10.56 25.88
C PRO A 199 8.54 11.02 26.45
N GLN A 200 9.64 10.46 25.93
CA GLN A 200 10.98 10.79 26.37
C GLN A 200 11.37 12.18 25.84
N GLU A 201 11.98 12.98 26.71
CA GLU A 201 12.47 14.33 26.37
C GLU A 201 13.85 14.54 26.98
N LEU A 202 14.81 14.89 26.16
CA LEU A 202 16.19 15.11 26.51
C LEU A 202 16.57 16.53 26.11
N GLU A 203 17.16 17.29 27.04
CA GLU A 203 17.72 18.61 26.79
C GLU A 203 19.22 18.57 27.11
N PHE A 204 20.02 19.10 26.21
CA PHE A 204 21.47 19.14 26.29
C PHE A 204 21.98 20.54 26.60
N LEU A 205 23.17 20.62 27.20
CA LEU A 205 23.82 21.91 27.51
C LEU A 205 24.17 22.72 26.25
N THR A 206 24.21 22.08 25.10
CA THR A 206 24.39 22.73 23.79
C THR A 206 23.14 23.42 23.25
N GLY A 207 22.02 23.46 24.01
CA GLY A 207 20.73 23.93 23.51
C GLY A 207 19.99 22.94 22.65
N SER A 208 20.57 21.76 22.43
CA SER A 208 19.94 20.72 21.62
C SER A 208 18.88 19.95 22.41
N HIS A 209 17.85 19.45 21.69
CA HIS A 209 16.76 18.66 22.25
C HIS A 209 16.53 17.37 21.45
N VAL A 210 16.12 16.30 22.14
CA VAL A 210 15.63 15.09 21.50
C VAL A 210 14.28 14.72 22.13
N TRP A 211 13.24 14.67 21.30
CA TRP A 211 11.91 14.26 21.72
C TRP A 211 11.50 12.95 21.09
N SER A 212 10.87 12.07 21.88
CA SER A 212 10.18 10.90 21.35
C SER A 212 8.67 11.14 21.25
N ARG A 213 8.08 10.67 20.15
CA ARG A 213 6.63 10.70 19.91
C ARG A 213 6.21 9.39 19.25
N ALA A 214 4.89 9.12 19.18
CA ALA A 214 4.35 7.93 18.50
C ALA A 214 3.17 8.30 17.61
N GLY A 215 3.04 7.62 16.49
CA GLY A 215 1.96 7.79 15.54
C GLY A 215 0.56 7.43 16.07
N ASP A 216 0.49 6.53 17.09
CA ASP A 216 -0.76 6.07 17.72
C ASP A 216 -1.13 6.88 19.00
N SER A 217 -0.50 8.02 19.28
CA SER A 217 -0.67 8.77 20.53
C SER A 217 -2.03 9.46 20.68
N THR A 218 -3.06 9.12 19.89
CA THR A 218 -4.38 9.75 19.87
C THR A 218 -5.51 8.93 20.48
N ARG A 219 -5.27 7.70 20.96
CA ARG A 219 -6.30 6.90 21.62
C ARG A 219 -6.38 7.20 23.10
N GLY A 220 -7.29 8.10 23.52
CA GLY A 220 -7.80 8.12 24.89
C GLY A 220 -7.93 9.45 25.61
N GLU A 221 -7.38 10.58 25.14
CA GLU A 221 -7.55 11.87 25.79
C GLU A 221 -7.98 12.95 24.78
N SER A 222 -9.26 13.31 24.84
CA SER A 222 -9.92 14.24 23.91
C SER A 222 -9.44 15.69 23.96
N GLU A 223 -8.47 16.06 24.80
CA GLU A 223 -7.99 17.45 24.94
C GLU A 223 -6.49 17.62 24.65
N LYS A 224 -5.71 16.55 24.55
CA LYS A 224 -4.30 16.61 24.14
C LYS A 224 -4.08 15.95 22.79
N LYS A 225 -4.97 16.23 21.84
CA LYS A 225 -4.78 15.77 20.45
C LYS A 225 -3.43 16.24 19.92
N GLY A 226 -2.53 15.29 19.78
CA GLY A 226 -1.50 15.27 18.81
C GLY A 226 -0.61 16.50 18.70
N ASN A 227 0.15 16.85 19.74
CA ASN A 227 1.27 17.76 19.54
C ASN A 227 2.49 16.95 19.09
N LEU A 228 2.44 16.37 17.86
CA LEU A 228 3.56 15.71 17.22
C LEU A 228 4.72 16.67 16.87
N GLY A 229 4.94 17.73 17.69
CA GLY A 229 5.96 18.74 17.41
C GLY A 229 5.40 20.03 16.80
N ARG A 230 4.06 20.19 16.74
CA ARG A 230 3.43 21.42 16.25
C ARG A 230 3.95 22.65 16.99
N GLY A 231 4.39 23.66 16.25
CA GLY A 231 4.95 24.91 16.80
C GLY A 231 6.45 24.83 17.14
N GLN A 232 7.14 23.74 16.81
CA GLN A 232 8.59 23.60 16.95
C GLN A 232 9.28 23.64 15.58
N THR A 233 10.50 24.18 15.55
CA THR A 233 11.35 24.10 14.36
C THR A 233 12.21 22.83 14.44
N ILE A 234 11.83 21.80 13.67
CA ILE A 234 12.44 20.47 13.75
C ILE A 234 13.57 20.37 12.74
N SER A 235 14.82 20.53 13.20
CA SER A 235 16.00 20.44 12.33
C SER A 235 16.46 19.01 12.04
N THR A 236 16.00 18.03 12.85
CA THR A 236 16.27 16.60 12.65
C THR A 236 15.03 15.79 12.93
N LEU A 237 14.54 15.06 11.94
CA LEU A 237 13.32 14.26 12.02
C LEU A 237 13.60 12.83 11.57
N THR A 238 13.33 11.86 12.44
CA THR A 238 13.43 10.44 12.07
C THR A 238 12.12 9.72 12.41
N LEU A 239 11.45 9.24 11.38
CA LEU A 239 10.20 8.50 11.52
C LEU A 239 10.38 7.06 11.00
N THR A 240 9.88 6.09 11.75
CA THR A 240 10.02 4.68 11.39
C THR A 240 8.67 3.95 11.36
N GLU A 241 8.61 2.91 10.54
CA GLU A 241 7.44 2.04 10.32
C GLU A 241 6.17 2.81 9.94
N LEU A 242 6.31 3.82 9.08
CA LEU A 242 5.25 4.74 8.65
C LEU A 242 4.05 4.05 8.01
N SER A 243 4.27 2.91 7.36
CA SER A 243 3.19 2.11 6.77
C SER A 243 2.20 1.52 7.77
N THR A 244 2.55 1.51 9.06
CA THR A 244 1.71 0.97 10.15
C THR A 244 1.09 2.06 11.03
N TRP A 245 1.37 3.34 10.77
CA TRP A 245 0.81 4.44 11.54
C TRP A 245 -0.71 4.51 11.37
N ALA A 246 -1.43 4.70 12.48
CA ALA A 246 -2.88 4.79 12.45
C ALA A 246 -3.39 6.12 11.85
N HIS A 247 -2.62 7.20 12.04
CA HIS A 247 -2.97 8.55 11.59
C HIS A 247 -1.76 9.23 10.91
N PRO A 248 -1.27 8.71 9.78
CA PRO A 248 -0.09 9.24 9.11
C PRO A 248 -0.29 10.62 8.47
N GLU A 249 -1.52 11.05 8.23
CA GLU A 249 -1.88 12.39 7.74
C GLU A 249 -1.38 13.51 8.67
N GLN A 250 -1.19 13.22 9.95
CA GLN A 250 -0.62 14.18 10.91
C GLN A 250 0.84 14.57 10.58
N ILE A 251 1.53 13.78 9.77
CA ILE A 251 2.87 14.11 9.30
C ILE A 251 2.80 15.34 8.42
N ASP A 252 1.87 15.36 7.47
CA ASP A 252 1.68 16.47 6.54
C ASP A 252 1.14 17.72 7.24
N ASP A 253 0.21 17.55 8.17
CA ASP A 253 -0.51 18.64 8.83
C ASP A 253 0.26 19.26 10.00
N ALA A 254 1.06 18.48 10.73
CA ALA A 254 1.65 18.90 12.00
C ALA A 254 3.19 18.89 12.00
N LEU A 255 3.84 17.91 11.36
CA LEU A 255 5.30 17.76 11.42
C LEU A 255 6.02 18.51 10.30
N LEU A 256 5.65 18.27 9.04
CA LEU A 256 6.36 18.83 7.89
C LEU A 256 6.36 20.36 7.83
N PRO A 257 5.30 21.07 8.27
CA PRO A 257 5.36 22.53 8.37
C PRO A 257 6.41 23.06 9.35
N GLY A 258 6.81 22.25 10.35
CA GLY A 258 7.87 22.56 11.30
C GLY A 258 9.29 22.21 10.82
N VAL A 259 9.42 21.57 9.66
CA VAL A 259 10.71 21.16 9.08
C VAL A 259 11.24 22.25 8.15
N PRO A 260 12.27 23.02 8.56
CA PRO A 260 12.72 24.19 7.81
C PRO A 260 13.35 23.83 6.46
N VAL A 261 13.24 24.75 5.49
CA VAL A 261 14.04 24.74 4.28
C VAL A 261 15.42 25.29 4.63
N HIS A 262 16.35 24.40 4.90
CA HIS A 262 17.71 24.77 5.31
C HIS A 262 18.69 23.62 5.06
N PRO A 263 19.94 23.86 4.59
CA PRO A 263 20.92 22.81 4.30
C PRO A 263 21.28 21.90 5.48
N ARG A 264 21.05 22.35 6.70
CA ARG A 264 21.26 21.54 7.92
C ARG A 264 20.05 20.68 8.30
N THR A 265 18.95 20.76 7.59
CA THR A 265 17.78 19.90 7.86
C THR A 265 18.09 18.45 7.53
N LEU A 266 17.69 17.53 8.40
CA LEU A 266 17.77 16.10 8.18
C LEU A 266 16.42 15.47 8.50
N ALA A 267 15.72 14.95 7.51
CA ALA A 267 14.50 14.17 7.70
C ALA A 267 14.67 12.80 7.04
N ILE A 268 14.58 11.73 7.81
CA ILE A 268 14.66 10.36 7.33
C ILE A 268 13.37 9.64 7.73
N PHE A 269 12.61 9.27 6.73
CA PHE A 269 11.42 8.46 6.85
C PHE A 269 11.75 7.04 6.41
N GLU A 270 11.50 6.05 7.24
CA GLU A 270 11.81 4.67 6.88
C GLU A 270 10.65 3.74 7.16
N SER A 271 10.34 2.85 6.23
CA SER A 271 9.33 1.81 6.42
C SER A 271 9.53 0.63 5.47
N THR A 272 8.97 -0.51 5.84
CA THR A 272 8.55 -1.55 4.90
C THR A 272 7.25 -1.10 4.23
N ALA A 273 6.79 -1.76 3.16
CA ALA A 273 5.68 -1.25 2.36
C ALA A 273 4.30 -1.39 3.04
N LYS A 274 3.88 -2.59 3.47
CA LYS A 274 2.53 -2.89 4.00
C LYS A 274 1.38 -2.68 3.01
N GLY A 275 1.55 -3.20 1.80
CA GLY A 275 0.53 -3.13 0.75
C GLY A 275 0.40 -1.77 0.07
N THR A 276 -0.55 -1.69 -0.86
CA THR A 276 -0.80 -0.48 -1.66
C THR A 276 -1.89 0.39 -1.05
N GLY A 277 -1.91 1.69 -1.41
CA GLY A 277 -2.98 2.63 -1.11
C GLY A 277 -2.90 3.31 0.25
N ASN A 278 -1.98 2.90 1.15
CA ASN A 278 -1.75 3.61 2.40
C ASN A 278 -0.96 4.91 2.15
N TRP A 279 -0.91 5.77 3.17
CA TRP A 279 -0.18 7.04 3.10
C TRP A 279 1.28 6.87 2.66
N TRP A 280 1.96 5.80 3.13
CA TRP A 280 3.36 5.54 2.78
C TRP A 280 3.54 5.17 1.30
N ASP A 281 2.64 4.37 0.70
CA ASP A 281 2.65 4.07 -0.74
C ASP A 281 2.48 5.35 -1.57
N LYS A 282 1.50 6.20 -1.19
CA LYS A 282 1.26 7.48 -1.86
C LYS A 282 2.50 8.38 -1.78
N HIS A 283 3.04 8.57 -0.59
CA HIS A 283 4.22 9.41 -0.34
C HIS A 283 5.48 8.88 -1.04
N TRP A 284 5.65 7.54 -1.11
CA TRP A 284 6.70 6.88 -1.89
C TRP A 284 6.57 7.18 -3.39
N ARG A 285 5.38 7.00 -3.96
CA ARG A 285 5.14 7.24 -5.40
C ARG A 285 5.32 8.70 -5.79
N GLU A 286 4.92 9.62 -4.93
CA GLU A 286 5.17 11.06 -5.12
C GLU A 286 6.66 11.35 -5.15
N SER A 287 7.42 10.87 -4.17
CA SER A 287 8.87 11.07 -4.13
C SER A 287 9.59 10.43 -5.32
N LYS A 288 9.14 9.25 -5.79
CA LYS A 288 9.67 8.59 -7.00
C LYS A 288 9.42 9.40 -8.28
N LYS A 289 8.30 10.12 -8.34
CA LYS A 289 7.99 11.05 -9.44
C LYS A 289 8.71 12.41 -9.31
N GLY A 290 9.47 12.63 -8.25
CA GLY A 290 10.10 13.92 -7.97
C GLY A 290 9.11 14.99 -7.48
N ILE A 291 7.94 14.59 -7.01
CA ILE A 291 6.94 15.47 -6.41
C ILE A 291 7.27 15.64 -4.92
N GLY A 292 7.26 16.90 -4.45
CA GLY A 292 7.61 17.22 -3.06
C GLY A 292 9.11 17.30 -2.80
N ARG A 293 9.48 17.29 -1.51
CA ARG A 293 10.85 17.59 -1.03
C ARG A 293 11.69 16.32 -0.82
N PHE A 294 11.08 15.14 -0.73
CA PHE A 294 11.75 13.91 -0.34
C PHE A 294 12.40 13.19 -1.53
N LYS A 295 13.58 12.62 -1.30
CA LYS A 295 14.27 11.75 -2.26
C LYS A 295 14.04 10.28 -1.92
N PRO A 296 13.62 9.43 -2.88
CA PRO A 296 13.38 8.02 -2.63
C PRO A 296 14.69 7.23 -2.57
N ILE A 297 14.81 6.34 -1.58
CA ILE A 297 15.91 5.39 -1.42
C ILE A 297 15.30 4.00 -1.21
N PHE A 298 15.44 3.12 -2.19
CA PHE A 298 15.00 1.73 -2.06
C PHE A 298 16.15 0.82 -1.63
N ILE A 299 15.93 0.05 -0.56
CA ILE A 299 16.93 -0.89 -0.02
C ILE A 299 16.36 -2.31 -0.09
N PRO A 300 16.63 -3.05 -1.18
CA PRO A 300 16.18 -4.43 -1.35
C PRO A 300 16.93 -5.41 -0.42
N TRP A 301 16.30 -6.57 -0.18
CA TRP A 301 16.80 -7.56 0.76
C TRP A 301 18.20 -8.10 0.42
N TYR A 302 18.56 -8.15 -0.84
CA TYR A 302 19.80 -8.77 -1.33
C TYR A 302 21.04 -7.87 -1.26
N VAL A 303 20.87 -6.60 -0.91
CA VAL A 303 21.99 -5.65 -0.76
C VAL A 303 22.94 -6.05 0.36
N GLU A 304 22.44 -6.73 1.40
CA GLU A 304 23.26 -7.20 2.52
C GLU A 304 23.47 -8.72 2.48
N PRO A 305 24.54 -9.20 1.80
CA PRO A 305 24.73 -10.63 1.58
C PRO A 305 25.05 -11.41 2.86
N ARG A 306 25.44 -10.74 3.93
CA ARG A 306 25.72 -11.39 5.22
C ARG A 306 24.48 -11.72 6.03
N LYS A 307 23.34 -11.08 5.74
CA LYS A 307 22.12 -11.18 6.54
C LYS A 307 21.17 -12.26 6.04
N HIS A 308 20.85 -12.22 4.76
CA HIS A 308 19.87 -13.12 4.14
C HIS A 308 20.58 -14.20 3.34
N ARG A 309 21.20 -15.15 4.04
CA ARG A 309 21.92 -16.27 3.43
C ARG A 309 21.81 -17.53 4.28
N ARG A 310 21.94 -18.67 3.62
CA ARG A 310 22.07 -19.99 4.24
C ARG A 310 23.02 -20.83 3.42
N PRO A 311 23.99 -21.55 4.02
CA PRO A 311 24.88 -22.43 3.27
C PRO A 311 24.09 -23.40 2.41
N ALA A 312 24.31 -23.34 1.09
CA ALA A 312 23.63 -24.19 0.13
C ALA A 312 24.30 -25.59 0.08
N PRO A 313 23.52 -26.68 0.19
CA PRO A 313 24.09 -28.04 0.03
C PRO A 313 24.81 -28.20 -1.32
N PRO A 314 25.92 -28.97 -1.40
CA PRO A 314 26.68 -29.12 -2.65
C PRO A 314 25.85 -29.57 -3.85
N ALA A 315 24.87 -30.45 -3.65
CA ALA A 315 24.01 -30.99 -4.69
C ALA A 315 22.82 -30.08 -5.04
N TRP A 316 22.57 -28.98 -4.30
CA TRP A 316 21.44 -28.09 -4.57
C TRP A 316 21.73 -27.21 -5.78
N GLY A 317 20.73 -27.03 -6.62
CA GLY A 317 20.68 -26.04 -7.69
C GLY A 317 19.40 -25.21 -7.60
N PRO A 318 19.42 -23.90 -7.97
CA PRO A 318 18.24 -23.05 -7.92
C PRO A 318 17.18 -23.48 -8.94
N SER A 319 15.92 -23.40 -8.56
CA SER A 319 14.77 -23.62 -9.43
C SER A 319 14.67 -22.54 -10.53
N ALA A 320 13.93 -22.81 -11.61
CA ALA A 320 13.69 -21.84 -12.67
C ALA A 320 13.07 -20.53 -12.15
N ASP A 321 12.14 -20.62 -11.21
CA ASP A 321 11.51 -19.47 -10.53
C ASP A 321 12.54 -18.66 -9.73
N THR A 322 13.43 -19.33 -8.99
CA THR A 322 14.51 -18.68 -8.24
C THR A 322 15.50 -17.98 -9.16
N LEU A 323 15.81 -18.57 -10.33
CA LEU A 323 16.66 -17.92 -11.34
C LEU A 323 15.98 -16.70 -11.97
N GLN A 324 14.66 -16.77 -12.23
CA GLN A 324 13.90 -15.62 -12.70
C GLN A 324 13.90 -14.49 -11.67
N HIS A 325 13.71 -14.83 -10.39
CA HIS A 325 13.82 -13.84 -9.30
C HIS A 325 15.21 -13.20 -9.24
N ALA A 326 16.28 -13.99 -9.39
CA ALA A 326 17.65 -13.46 -9.43
C ALA A 326 17.83 -12.42 -10.54
N ARG A 327 17.31 -12.66 -11.75
CA ARG A 327 17.34 -11.66 -12.84
C ARG A 327 16.62 -10.38 -12.49
N ARG A 328 15.43 -10.46 -11.87
CA ARG A 328 14.70 -9.28 -11.39
C ARG A 328 15.50 -8.49 -10.34
N CYS A 329 16.22 -9.18 -9.45
CA CYS A 329 17.11 -8.54 -8.49
C CYS A 329 18.27 -7.81 -9.19
N GLU A 330 18.88 -8.42 -10.21
CA GLU A 330 19.96 -7.80 -10.98
C GLU A 330 19.48 -6.56 -11.74
N GLU A 331 18.32 -6.63 -12.39
CA GLU A 331 17.69 -5.50 -13.08
C GLU A 331 17.32 -4.39 -12.09
N GLY A 332 16.65 -4.72 -10.98
CA GLY A 332 16.28 -3.79 -9.93
C GLY A 332 17.49 -3.11 -9.31
N SER A 333 18.58 -3.83 -9.07
CA SER A 333 19.82 -3.26 -8.52
C SER A 333 20.49 -2.28 -9.50
N SER A 334 20.46 -2.57 -10.78
CA SER A 334 20.97 -1.66 -11.81
C SER A 334 20.20 -0.34 -11.83
N TYR A 335 18.89 -0.40 -11.70
CA TYR A 335 18.02 0.79 -11.66
C TYR A 335 18.24 1.63 -10.38
N TRP A 336 18.14 0.99 -9.20
CA TRP A 336 18.17 1.73 -7.93
C TRP A 336 19.56 2.07 -7.43
N LEU A 337 20.57 1.25 -7.74
CA LEU A 337 21.90 1.35 -7.15
C LEU A 337 22.96 1.77 -8.19
N GLY A 338 22.57 1.92 -9.46
CA GLY A 338 23.49 2.20 -10.55
C GLY A 338 24.54 1.10 -10.78
N LYS A 339 24.37 -0.05 -10.17
CA LYS A 339 25.27 -1.23 -10.33
C LYS A 339 24.48 -2.52 -10.26
N GLN A 340 24.87 -3.50 -11.05
CA GLN A 340 24.30 -4.83 -11.00
C GLN A 340 24.82 -5.63 -9.79
N ILE A 341 23.92 -6.22 -9.03
CA ILE A 341 24.23 -7.11 -7.89
C ILE A 341 23.76 -8.51 -8.25
N SER A 342 24.70 -9.43 -8.42
CA SER A 342 24.39 -10.86 -8.61
C SER A 342 24.28 -11.55 -7.24
N LEU A 343 23.21 -12.31 -7.06
CA LEU A 343 22.97 -13.04 -5.83
C LEU A 343 23.94 -14.21 -5.69
N THR A 344 24.49 -14.40 -4.49
CA THR A 344 25.30 -15.57 -4.18
C THR A 344 24.43 -16.82 -4.10
N ARG A 345 25.06 -18.00 -4.30
CA ARG A 345 24.39 -19.31 -4.17
C ARG A 345 23.70 -19.48 -2.81
N ASP A 346 24.30 -18.98 -1.75
CA ASP A 346 23.78 -19.05 -0.37
C ASP A 346 22.55 -18.14 -0.19
N GLN A 347 22.50 -16.97 -0.86
CA GLN A 347 21.33 -16.09 -0.87
C GLN A 347 20.18 -16.70 -1.67
N LEU A 348 20.46 -17.30 -2.85
CA LEU A 348 19.45 -17.99 -3.65
C LEU A 348 18.83 -19.17 -2.89
N TYR A 349 19.65 -19.93 -2.18
CA TYR A 349 19.18 -21.04 -1.35
C TYR A 349 18.32 -20.54 -0.17
N TRP A 350 18.75 -19.47 0.51
CA TRP A 350 17.98 -18.85 1.59
C TRP A 350 16.62 -18.36 1.07
N TYR A 351 16.62 -17.69 -0.07
CA TYR A 351 15.39 -17.15 -0.68
C TYR A 351 14.41 -18.28 -0.99
N GLU A 352 14.84 -19.30 -1.70
CA GLU A 352 14.00 -20.44 -2.10
C GLU A 352 13.42 -21.18 -0.88
N GLN A 353 14.24 -21.48 0.12
CA GLN A 353 13.80 -22.17 1.34
C GLN A 353 12.83 -21.31 2.16
N THR A 354 13.08 -20.02 2.25
CA THR A 354 12.22 -19.10 3.02
C THR A 354 10.90 -18.88 2.29
N LYS A 355 10.92 -18.67 0.98
CA LYS A 355 9.74 -18.56 0.12
C LYS A 355 8.86 -19.80 0.24
N GLU A 356 9.44 -21.01 0.15
CA GLU A 356 8.70 -22.26 0.28
C GLU A 356 8.08 -22.43 1.67
N SER A 357 8.81 -22.07 2.73
CA SER A 357 8.26 -22.08 4.09
C SER A 357 7.05 -21.16 4.23
N HIS A 358 7.10 -19.96 3.62
CA HIS A 358 5.98 -19.03 3.62
C HIS A 358 4.82 -19.50 2.75
N ARG A 359 5.12 -20.15 1.62
CA ARG A 359 4.10 -20.77 0.74
C ARG A 359 3.30 -21.85 1.49
N LEU A 360 3.99 -22.75 2.18
CA LEU A 360 3.37 -23.82 2.98
C LEU A 360 2.52 -23.28 4.16
N LYS A 361 2.86 -22.10 4.67
CA LYS A 361 2.11 -21.42 5.75
C LYS A 361 0.99 -20.52 5.23
N GLY A 362 0.80 -20.40 3.90
CA GLY A 362 -0.16 -19.47 3.31
C GLY A 362 0.20 -17.99 3.52
N THR A 363 1.47 -17.66 3.77
CA THR A 363 1.96 -16.30 4.04
C THR A 363 2.97 -15.81 3.00
N LEU A 364 2.88 -16.34 1.78
CA LEU A 364 3.81 -15.99 0.68
C LEU A 364 3.81 -14.49 0.38
N TRP A 365 2.66 -13.85 0.37
CA TRP A 365 2.49 -12.42 0.18
C TRP A 365 3.32 -11.61 1.20
N LYS A 366 3.32 -12.03 2.47
CA LYS A 366 4.11 -11.38 3.53
C LYS A 366 5.61 -11.51 3.28
N PHE A 367 6.05 -12.64 2.77
CA PHE A 367 7.44 -12.83 2.38
C PHE A 367 7.86 -11.88 1.25
N ILE A 368 7.03 -11.74 0.21
CA ILE A 368 7.29 -10.84 -0.91
C ILE A 368 7.33 -9.38 -0.45
N GLU A 369 6.38 -8.97 0.41
CA GLU A 369 6.33 -7.64 0.99
C GLU A 369 7.56 -7.32 1.86
N GLU A 370 7.99 -8.29 2.70
CA GLU A 370 9.10 -8.11 3.64
C GLU A 370 10.47 -8.21 2.97
N TYR A 371 10.58 -8.94 1.83
CA TYR A 371 11.84 -9.20 1.11
C TYR A 371 11.71 -8.95 -0.40
N PRO A 372 11.30 -7.74 -0.80
CA PRO A 372 11.04 -7.42 -2.19
C PRO A 372 12.32 -7.33 -3.04
N ALA A 373 12.21 -7.71 -4.32
CA ALA A 373 13.27 -7.50 -5.31
C ALA A 373 13.23 -6.06 -5.87
N THR A 374 12.03 -5.50 -6.03
CA THR A 374 11.79 -4.16 -6.54
C THR A 374 10.85 -3.38 -5.61
N ASP A 375 10.79 -2.07 -5.75
CA ASP A 375 9.87 -1.25 -4.98
C ASP A 375 8.41 -1.51 -5.33
N GLU A 376 8.10 -1.84 -6.60
CA GLU A 376 6.77 -2.25 -7.02
C GLU A 376 6.35 -3.55 -6.32
N GLU A 377 7.27 -4.53 -6.23
CA GLU A 377 7.01 -5.80 -5.54
C GLU A 377 6.74 -5.59 -4.04
N ALA A 378 7.40 -4.61 -3.41
CA ALA A 378 7.21 -4.27 -2.00
C ALA A 378 5.76 -3.84 -1.69
N PHE A 379 5.13 -3.09 -2.60
CA PHE A 379 3.76 -2.60 -2.45
C PHE A 379 2.71 -3.54 -3.03
N GLN A 380 3.05 -4.79 -3.33
CA GLN A 380 2.03 -5.77 -3.69
C GLN A 380 1.08 -6.00 -2.50
N VAL A 381 -0.19 -6.24 -2.84
CA VAL A 381 -1.26 -6.32 -1.85
C VAL A 381 -0.94 -7.34 -0.76
N GLY A 382 -0.69 -6.86 0.43
CA GLY A 382 -0.50 -7.68 1.63
C GLY A 382 -1.83 -8.24 2.11
N GLY A 383 -2.01 -9.54 1.98
CA GLY A 383 -3.21 -10.28 2.39
C GLY A 383 -3.48 -11.38 1.37
N HIS A 384 -4.35 -12.33 1.71
CA HIS A 384 -5.00 -13.11 0.68
C HIS A 384 -5.89 -12.15 -0.11
N GLY A 385 -5.36 -11.57 -1.19
CA GLY A 385 -6.20 -10.93 -2.18
C GLY A 385 -7.31 -11.92 -2.52
N ILE A 386 -8.54 -11.53 -2.32
CA ILE A 386 -9.70 -12.39 -2.60
C ILE A 386 -9.72 -12.73 -4.09
N PHE A 387 -9.29 -11.76 -4.91
CA PHE A 387 -9.14 -11.94 -6.36
C PHE A 387 -7.67 -12.17 -6.70
N THR A 388 -7.33 -13.35 -7.21
CA THR A 388 -5.95 -13.68 -7.56
C THR A 388 -5.45 -12.86 -8.75
N PRO A 389 -4.13 -12.64 -8.90
CA PRO A 389 -3.57 -11.94 -10.05
C PRO A 389 -4.06 -12.50 -11.40
N GLU A 390 -4.12 -13.82 -11.54
CA GLU A 390 -4.58 -14.50 -12.75
C GLU A 390 -6.07 -14.20 -13.02
N THR A 391 -6.89 -14.18 -11.97
CA THR A 391 -8.30 -13.76 -12.07
C THR A 391 -8.39 -12.31 -12.51
N MET A 392 -7.58 -11.42 -11.90
CA MET A 392 -7.59 -9.99 -12.24
C MET A 392 -7.14 -9.74 -13.68
N GLU A 393 -6.07 -10.38 -14.15
CA GLU A 393 -5.62 -10.28 -15.56
C GLU A 393 -6.72 -10.69 -16.51
N ARG A 394 -7.40 -11.80 -16.24
CA ARG A 394 -8.48 -12.32 -17.07
C ARG A 394 -9.69 -11.39 -17.12
N ILE A 395 -10.21 -10.93 -15.98
CA ILE A 395 -11.41 -10.07 -15.96
C ILE A 395 -11.12 -8.71 -16.60
N VAL A 396 -9.92 -8.14 -16.39
CA VAL A 396 -9.50 -6.91 -17.05
C VAL A 396 -9.40 -7.09 -18.58
N ALA A 397 -8.89 -8.23 -19.04
CA ALA A 397 -8.82 -8.54 -20.49
C ALA A 397 -10.21 -8.72 -21.14
N GLN A 398 -11.24 -9.05 -20.36
CA GLN A 398 -12.62 -9.20 -20.82
C GLN A 398 -13.41 -7.88 -20.79
N ALA A 399 -12.88 -6.85 -20.13
CA ALA A 399 -13.57 -5.57 -19.98
C ALA A 399 -13.74 -4.84 -21.30
N ARG A 400 -14.86 -4.14 -21.43
CA ARG A 400 -15.11 -3.24 -22.57
C ARG A 400 -14.47 -1.87 -22.32
N PRO A 401 -14.04 -1.20 -23.38
CA PRO A 401 -13.66 0.21 -23.26
C PRO A 401 -14.87 1.07 -22.89
N ILE A 402 -14.65 2.19 -22.20
CA ILE A 402 -15.67 3.18 -21.91
C ILE A 402 -16.22 3.71 -23.22
N ALA A 403 -17.53 3.57 -23.43
CA ALA A 403 -18.20 4.04 -24.63
C ALA A 403 -18.58 5.53 -24.51
N ALA A 404 -18.94 5.99 -23.30
CA ALA A 404 -19.25 7.40 -23.04
C ALA A 404 -19.02 7.73 -21.56
N VAL A 405 -18.59 8.97 -21.29
CA VAL A 405 -18.60 9.58 -19.96
C VAL A 405 -19.60 10.73 -19.98
N LEU A 406 -20.57 10.69 -19.08
CA LEU A 406 -21.67 11.62 -19.03
C LEU A 406 -21.61 12.48 -17.77
N GLU A 407 -21.82 13.77 -17.94
CA GLU A 407 -21.99 14.71 -16.84
C GLU A 407 -23.45 14.72 -16.38
N VAL A 408 -23.64 14.75 -15.06
CA VAL A 408 -24.97 14.86 -14.44
C VAL A 408 -25.29 16.34 -14.25
N MET A 409 -26.39 16.80 -14.82
CA MET A 409 -26.79 18.20 -14.69
C MET A 409 -28.32 18.38 -14.68
N PRO A 410 -28.81 19.51 -14.14
CA PRO A 410 -30.26 19.79 -14.18
C PRO A 410 -30.78 19.82 -15.61
N LYS A 411 -31.89 19.14 -15.87
CA LYS A 411 -32.52 19.10 -17.21
C LYS A 411 -32.80 20.50 -17.77
N LYS A 412 -33.17 21.47 -16.93
CA LYS A 412 -33.33 22.87 -17.30
C LYS A 412 -32.10 23.48 -17.97
N ASP A 413 -30.92 23.14 -17.49
CA ASP A 413 -29.66 23.71 -18.00
C ASP A 413 -29.31 23.07 -19.36
N ILE A 414 -29.59 21.77 -19.53
CA ILE A 414 -29.44 21.07 -20.82
C ILE A 414 -30.32 21.68 -21.88
N VAL A 415 -31.58 21.97 -21.53
CA VAL A 415 -32.54 22.59 -22.47
C VAL A 415 -32.14 24.02 -22.79
N LEU A 416 -31.69 24.80 -21.80
CA LEU A 416 -31.21 26.17 -22.03
C LEU A 416 -29.99 26.22 -22.96
N GLU A 417 -28.99 25.36 -22.74
CA GLU A 417 -27.83 25.28 -23.62
C GLU A 417 -28.21 24.89 -25.04
N SER A 418 -29.06 23.87 -25.23
CA SER A 418 -29.56 23.47 -26.53
C SER A 418 -30.38 24.60 -27.23
N ALA A 419 -31.19 25.33 -26.48
CA ALA A 419 -31.96 26.44 -26.99
C ALA A 419 -31.08 27.63 -27.40
N LEU A 420 -30.00 27.89 -26.62
CA LEU A 420 -29.00 28.91 -26.96
C LEU A 420 -28.20 28.53 -28.21
N GLU A 421 -27.84 27.28 -28.39
CA GLU A 421 -27.18 26.79 -29.60
C GLU A 421 -28.09 26.83 -30.83
N GLN A 422 -29.38 26.60 -30.65
CA GLN A 422 -30.39 26.62 -31.75
C GLN A 422 -31.08 27.98 -31.96
N GLY A 423 -30.82 28.96 -31.08
CA GLY A 423 -31.37 30.32 -31.20
C GLY A 423 -32.85 30.46 -30.82
N THR A 424 -33.45 29.44 -30.18
CA THR A 424 -34.86 29.45 -29.78
C THR A 424 -35.00 29.20 -28.27
N PRO A 425 -35.42 30.19 -27.47
CA PRO A 425 -35.66 29.98 -26.05
C PRO A 425 -36.91 29.10 -25.83
N SER A 426 -36.76 27.99 -25.11
CA SER A 426 -37.88 27.19 -24.60
C SER A 426 -38.42 27.83 -23.33
N PHE A 427 -39.73 28.01 -23.22
CA PHE A 427 -40.38 28.64 -22.06
C PHE A 427 -40.75 27.67 -20.95
N GLU A 428 -40.74 26.36 -21.21
CA GLU A 428 -40.96 25.33 -20.17
C GLU A 428 -39.67 24.55 -19.91
N LEU A 429 -39.09 24.79 -18.74
CA LEU A 429 -37.87 24.08 -18.28
C LEU A 429 -38.29 22.82 -17.54
N PRO A 430 -37.91 21.62 -18.00
CA PRO A 430 -38.29 20.38 -17.35
C PRO A 430 -37.62 20.25 -15.97
N PRO A 431 -38.36 19.75 -14.97
CA PRO A 431 -37.77 19.46 -13.67
C PRO A 431 -36.85 18.24 -13.74
N GLY A 432 -35.98 18.10 -12.72
CA GLY A 432 -35.11 16.94 -12.53
C GLY A 432 -33.72 17.08 -13.18
N TYR A 433 -33.00 15.98 -13.22
CA TYR A 433 -31.64 15.87 -13.75
C TYR A 433 -31.61 15.03 -15.02
N GLY A 434 -30.58 15.21 -15.81
CA GLY A 434 -30.32 14.45 -17.02
C GLY A 434 -28.82 14.31 -17.27
N PHE A 435 -28.48 13.74 -18.40
CA PHE A 435 -27.10 13.44 -18.76
C PHE A 435 -26.68 14.20 -20.00
N ARG A 436 -25.45 14.71 -20.00
CA ARG A 436 -24.80 15.33 -21.17
C ARG A 436 -23.46 14.63 -21.39
N MET A 437 -23.16 14.30 -22.64
CA MET A 437 -21.85 13.73 -22.99
C MET A 437 -20.75 14.77 -22.78
N LEU A 438 -19.68 14.40 -22.08
CA LEU A 438 -18.52 15.24 -21.94
C LEU A 438 -17.85 15.48 -23.30
N LYS A 439 -17.53 16.74 -23.62
CA LYS A 439 -16.85 17.12 -24.88
C LYS A 439 -15.43 16.53 -24.92
N LYS A 440 -14.75 16.45 -23.78
CA LYS A 440 -13.42 15.82 -23.62
C LYS A 440 -13.54 14.65 -22.64
N GLN A 441 -13.42 13.44 -23.18
CA GLN A 441 -13.49 12.22 -22.37
C GLN A 441 -12.21 12.06 -21.55
N PRO A 442 -12.29 11.82 -20.22
CA PRO A 442 -11.13 11.43 -19.40
C PRO A 442 -10.54 10.09 -19.85
N SER A 443 -9.27 9.86 -19.56
CA SER A 443 -8.65 8.54 -19.74
C SER A 443 -9.20 7.55 -18.72
N ALA A 444 -9.32 6.28 -19.09
CA ALA A 444 -9.66 5.21 -18.16
C ALA A 444 -8.59 5.00 -17.05
N GLU A 445 -7.41 5.58 -17.22
CA GLU A 445 -6.34 5.56 -16.22
C GLU A 445 -6.45 6.71 -15.22
N ASP A 446 -7.24 7.73 -15.53
CA ASP A 446 -7.50 8.90 -14.67
C ASP A 446 -8.72 8.63 -13.77
N LEU A 447 -8.54 7.76 -12.78
CA LEU A 447 -9.61 7.35 -11.87
C LEU A 447 -10.27 8.53 -11.14
N GLU A 448 -9.51 9.56 -10.78
CA GLU A 448 -10.04 10.75 -10.10
C GLU A 448 -10.86 11.62 -11.07
N GLY A 449 -10.43 11.74 -12.32
CA GLY A 449 -11.16 12.48 -13.35
C GLY A 449 -12.44 11.80 -13.83
N LEU A 450 -12.64 10.52 -13.46
CA LEU A 450 -13.87 9.76 -13.76
C LEU A 450 -14.92 9.85 -12.64
N LEU A 451 -14.56 10.35 -11.45
CA LEU A 451 -15.51 10.56 -10.35
C LEU A 451 -16.57 11.61 -10.72
N ASP A 452 -17.74 11.52 -10.08
CA ASP A 452 -18.89 12.42 -10.27
C ASP A 452 -19.47 12.41 -11.69
N HIS A 453 -19.07 11.43 -12.52
CA HIS A 453 -19.56 11.21 -13.86
C HIS A 453 -20.21 9.84 -14.00
N VAL A 454 -21.15 9.72 -14.96
CA VAL A 454 -21.70 8.42 -15.33
C VAL A 454 -20.83 7.80 -16.43
N LEU A 455 -20.22 6.66 -16.12
CA LEU A 455 -19.50 5.85 -17.09
C LEU A 455 -20.47 4.90 -17.76
N VAL A 456 -20.44 4.82 -19.09
CA VAL A 456 -21.31 3.93 -19.89
C VAL A 456 -20.43 3.04 -20.75
N TRP A 457 -20.61 1.73 -20.65
CA TRP A 457 -19.95 0.73 -21.51
C TRP A 457 -20.88 0.17 -22.56
N GLU A 458 -22.18 0.11 -22.28
CA GLU A 458 -23.17 -0.38 -23.22
C GLU A 458 -24.47 0.45 -23.14
N GLN A 459 -24.95 0.89 -24.28
CA GLN A 459 -26.26 1.55 -24.39
C GLN A 459 -27.40 0.55 -24.13
N PRO A 460 -28.55 0.99 -23.58
CA PRO A 460 -29.67 0.09 -23.30
C PRO A 460 -30.16 -0.60 -24.57
N ARG A 461 -30.33 -1.93 -24.48
CA ARG A 461 -30.87 -2.77 -25.56
C ARG A 461 -32.35 -3.00 -25.38
N LYS A 462 -33.10 -3.08 -26.46
CA LYS A 462 -34.52 -3.45 -26.42
C LYS A 462 -34.68 -4.88 -25.87
N ALA A 463 -35.72 -5.10 -25.06
CA ALA A 463 -36.09 -6.38 -24.48
C ALA A 463 -35.01 -6.99 -23.54
N GLN A 464 -34.07 -6.21 -23.05
CA GLN A 464 -33.13 -6.62 -21.99
C GLN A 464 -33.63 -6.13 -20.63
N ARG A 465 -33.32 -6.88 -19.58
CA ARG A 465 -33.57 -6.50 -18.19
C ARG A 465 -32.30 -5.92 -17.57
N TYR A 466 -32.49 -4.87 -16.80
CA TYR A 466 -31.41 -4.20 -16.08
C TYR A 466 -31.73 -4.11 -14.62
N PHE A 467 -30.67 -4.16 -13.81
CA PHE A 467 -30.73 -4.07 -12.36
C PHE A 467 -29.77 -2.98 -11.89
N ILE A 468 -30.22 -2.12 -10.97
CA ILE A 468 -29.40 -1.08 -10.37
C ILE A 468 -29.14 -1.42 -8.91
N ALA A 469 -27.88 -1.46 -8.53
CA ALA A 469 -27.44 -1.63 -7.15
C ALA A 469 -26.78 -0.34 -6.67
N VAL A 470 -27.08 0.03 -5.43
CA VAL A 470 -26.60 1.28 -4.86
C VAL A 470 -26.00 0.99 -3.49
N ASP A 471 -24.72 1.30 -3.33
CA ASP A 471 -24.05 1.41 -2.04
C ASP A 471 -23.98 2.89 -1.67
N VAL A 472 -24.52 3.26 -0.49
CA VAL A 472 -24.74 4.65 -0.12
C VAL A 472 -23.82 5.07 1.02
N SER A 473 -22.95 6.03 0.79
CA SER A 473 -22.11 6.67 1.79
C SER A 473 -22.72 7.95 2.37
N ALA A 474 -22.09 8.51 3.39
CA ALA A 474 -22.51 9.77 4.01
C ALA A 474 -22.28 11.02 3.14
N GLY A 475 -21.54 10.92 2.02
CA GLY A 475 -21.26 12.04 1.13
C GLY A 475 -20.38 13.15 1.75
N VAL A 476 -19.48 12.77 2.67
CA VAL A 476 -18.57 13.70 3.39
C VAL A 476 -17.13 13.60 2.94
N GLY A 477 -16.86 12.86 1.85
CA GLY A 477 -15.56 12.80 1.20
C GLY A 477 -14.65 11.64 1.65
N GLU A 478 -14.99 10.89 2.70
CA GLU A 478 -14.22 9.73 3.17
C GLU A 478 -14.60 8.45 2.43
N ASP A 479 -15.91 8.12 2.37
CA ASP A 479 -16.45 6.99 1.63
C ASP A 479 -17.22 7.49 0.41
N ARG A 480 -17.35 6.65 -0.61
CA ARG A 480 -18.01 6.99 -1.87
C ARG A 480 -19.38 6.32 -1.96
N SER A 481 -20.34 6.98 -2.60
CA SER A 481 -21.58 6.33 -3.02
C SER A 481 -21.39 5.76 -4.42
N SER A 482 -21.77 4.49 -4.61
CA SER A 482 -21.66 3.77 -5.87
C SER A 482 -23.02 3.39 -6.40
N VAL A 483 -23.25 3.61 -7.70
CA VAL A 483 -24.44 3.19 -8.42
C VAL A 483 -24.02 2.31 -9.60
N GLU A 484 -24.33 1.02 -9.52
CA GLU A 484 -23.93 0.00 -10.48
C GLU A 484 -25.13 -0.43 -11.32
N VAL A 485 -25.04 -0.31 -12.63
CA VAL A 485 -26.07 -0.80 -13.55
C VAL A 485 -25.62 -2.11 -14.17
N LEU A 486 -26.34 -3.18 -13.87
CA LEU A 486 -26.07 -4.51 -14.40
C LEU A 486 -27.12 -4.87 -15.47
N ARG A 487 -26.67 -5.29 -16.63
CA ARG A 487 -27.51 -6.01 -17.60
C ARG A 487 -27.63 -7.45 -17.11
N VAL A 488 -28.86 -7.89 -16.88
CA VAL A 488 -29.13 -9.27 -16.50
C VAL A 488 -28.93 -10.15 -17.72
N GLY A 489 -28.01 -11.11 -17.60
CA GLY A 489 -27.65 -12.02 -18.69
C GLY A 489 -28.75 -12.99 -19.06
N THR A 490 -28.54 -13.67 -20.17
CA THR A 490 -29.39 -14.76 -20.65
C THR A 490 -28.63 -16.08 -20.55
N VAL A 491 -29.22 -17.16 -21.00
CA VAL A 491 -28.51 -18.46 -21.13
C VAL A 491 -27.25 -18.35 -22.02
N ALA A 492 -27.26 -17.43 -23.01
CA ALA A 492 -26.18 -17.28 -23.98
C ALA A 492 -25.20 -16.13 -23.67
N GLU A 493 -25.57 -15.20 -22.81
CA GLU A 493 -24.75 -14.03 -22.48
C GLU A 493 -24.61 -13.88 -20.95
N PRO A 494 -23.41 -13.56 -20.43
CA PRO A 494 -23.19 -13.31 -19.01
C PRO A 494 -23.92 -12.05 -18.52
N ASP A 495 -24.08 -11.95 -17.19
CA ASP A 495 -24.40 -10.67 -16.58
C ASP A 495 -23.27 -9.68 -16.89
N GLU A 496 -23.59 -8.41 -17.00
CA GLU A 496 -22.59 -7.40 -17.39
C GLU A 496 -22.85 -6.05 -16.73
N GLN A 497 -21.81 -5.48 -16.13
CA GLN A 497 -21.82 -4.08 -15.70
C GLN A 497 -21.83 -3.17 -16.95
N VAL A 498 -22.89 -2.38 -17.11
CA VAL A 498 -23.09 -1.55 -18.31
C VAL A 498 -22.99 -0.06 -18.07
N ALA A 499 -23.19 0.38 -16.82
CA ALA A 499 -22.93 1.75 -16.41
C ALA A 499 -22.55 1.81 -14.91
N GLU A 500 -21.87 2.90 -14.53
CA GLU A 500 -21.44 3.20 -13.16
C GLU A 500 -21.56 4.70 -12.90
N PHE A 501 -21.92 5.06 -11.67
CA PHE A 501 -21.70 6.40 -11.13
C PHE A 501 -21.06 6.28 -9.76
N LEU A 502 -19.94 6.96 -9.54
CA LEU A 502 -19.18 6.93 -8.29
C LEU A 502 -18.89 8.35 -7.81
N SER A 503 -19.28 8.67 -6.57
CA SER A 503 -19.12 10.01 -6.01
C SER A 503 -18.84 9.98 -4.50
N ALA A 504 -17.88 10.78 -4.06
CA ALA A 504 -17.62 11.04 -2.65
C ALA A 504 -18.46 12.19 -2.06
N TRP A 505 -19.09 13.01 -2.92
CA TRP A 505 -19.72 14.26 -2.53
C TRP A 505 -21.21 14.39 -2.92
N ALA A 506 -21.75 13.40 -3.62
CA ALA A 506 -23.15 13.44 -4.05
C ALA A 506 -24.09 13.50 -2.84
N SER A 507 -24.90 14.56 -2.77
CA SER A 507 -25.99 14.63 -1.80
C SER A 507 -27.06 13.58 -2.11
N THR A 508 -27.88 13.22 -1.12
CA THR A 508 -29.00 12.27 -1.29
C THR A 508 -29.93 12.63 -2.45
N LYS A 509 -30.16 13.94 -2.70
CA LYS A 509 -30.96 14.42 -3.81
C LYS A 509 -30.30 14.21 -5.17
N VAL A 510 -29.00 14.48 -5.26
CA VAL A 510 -28.25 14.25 -6.51
C VAL A 510 -28.17 12.75 -6.78
N LEU A 511 -27.86 11.95 -5.77
CA LEU A 511 -27.78 10.50 -5.90
C LEU A 511 -29.13 9.90 -6.34
N ALA A 512 -30.25 10.32 -5.70
CA ALA A 512 -31.58 9.89 -6.09
C ALA A 512 -31.91 10.28 -7.54
N ALA A 513 -31.55 11.51 -7.95
CA ALA A 513 -31.77 11.96 -9.31
C ALA A 513 -30.93 11.19 -10.36
N VAL A 514 -29.71 10.80 -10.03
CA VAL A 514 -28.86 9.92 -10.88
C VAL A 514 -29.50 8.54 -11.00
N ILE A 515 -29.95 7.95 -9.90
CA ILE A 515 -30.62 6.64 -9.89
C ILE A 515 -31.91 6.70 -10.73
N ASP A 516 -32.72 7.73 -10.54
CA ASP A 516 -33.97 7.94 -11.32
C ASP A 516 -33.66 8.01 -12.82
N ALA A 517 -32.69 8.86 -13.20
CA ALA A 517 -32.32 9.04 -14.60
C ALA A 517 -31.74 7.75 -15.23
N LEU A 518 -30.90 7.01 -14.52
CA LEU A 518 -30.38 5.72 -14.96
C LEU A 518 -31.50 4.65 -14.98
N GLY A 519 -32.38 4.66 -13.99
CA GLY A 519 -33.52 3.76 -13.91
C GLY A 519 -34.44 3.86 -15.12
N HIS A 520 -34.78 5.08 -15.53
CA HIS A 520 -35.55 5.32 -16.73
C HIS A 520 -34.78 5.04 -18.02
N LEU A 521 -33.48 5.39 -18.07
CA LEU A 521 -32.63 5.10 -19.23
C LEU A 521 -32.54 3.61 -19.52
N TYR A 522 -32.35 2.80 -18.48
CA TYR A 522 -32.20 1.34 -18.56
C TYR A 522 -33.48 0.57 -18.25
N GLY A 523 -34.61 1.23 -18.09
CA GLY A 523 -35.91 0.60 -17.78
C GLY A 523 -36.51 -0.20 -18.95
N GLY A 524 -36.07 0.05 -20.16
CA GLY A 524 -36.51 -0.67 -21.36
C GLY A 524 -38.02 -0.64 -21.55
N THR A 525 -38.63 -1.81 -21.71
CA THR A 525 -40.09 -1.95 -21.88
C THR A 525 -40.89 -1.91 -20.58
N GLU A 526 -40.20 -2.04 -19.43
CA GLU A 526 -40.82 -2.00 -18.09
C GLU A 526 -40.93 -0.56 -17.53
N GLY A 527 -40.37 0.41 -18.24
CA GLY A 527 -40.41 1.82 -17.87
C GLY A 527 -39.30 2.23 -16.91
N GLU A 528 -39.02 1.40 -15.87
CA GLU A 528 -38.01 1.62 -14.85
C GLU A 528 -37.22 0.34 -14.58
N ALA A 529 -35.87 0.46 -14.48
CA ALA A 529 -35.04 -0.65 -14.05
C ALA A 529 -35.27 -0.96 -12.55
N GLN A 530 -35.12 -2.22 -12.15
CA GLN A 530 -35.26 -2.56 -10.72
C GLN A 530 -34.07 -2.08 -9.91
N VAL A 531 -34.34 -1.41 -8.76
CA VAL A 531 -33.31 -0.77 -7.91
C VAL A 531 -33.23 -1.45 -6.53
N ALA A 532 -32.04 -1.86 -6.10
CA ALA A 532 -31.72 -2.21 -4.71
C ALA A 532 -30.79 -1.18 -4.08
N ILE A 533 -31.24 -0.52 -3.03
CA ILE A 533 -30.47 0.47 -2.28
C ILE A 533 -30.00 -0.17 -0.99
N GLU A 534 -28.72 -0.01 -0.62
CA GLU A 534 -28.24 -0.40 0.70
C GLU A 534 -28.77 0.55 1.76
N ASN A 535 -29.57 0.01 2.71
CA ASN A 535 -30.24 0.78 3.74
C ASN A 535 -29.55 0.72 5.12
N ASN A 536 -28.23 0.62 5.14
CA ASN A 536 -27.43 0.73 6.35
C ASN A 536 -27.31 2.22 6.76
N PHE A 537 -27.20 2.47 8.06
CA PHE A 537 -26.90 3.83 8.62
C PHE A 537 -27.87 4.98 8.27
N GLY A 538 -29.06 4.70 7.71
CA GLY A 538 -30.10 5.71 7.49
C GLY A 538 -29.97 6.55 6.20
N MET A 539 -28.82 6.63 5.56
CA MET A 539 -28.64 7.43 4.32
C MET A 539 -29.36 6.77 3.14
N GLY A 540 -29.31 5.44 3.04
CA GLY A 540 -30.06 4.71 2.02
C GLY A 540 -31.58 4.95 2.10
N TYR A 541 -32.13 5.07 3.31
CA TYR A 541 -33.54 5.44 3.49
C TYR A 541 -33.84 6.85 2.97
N ALA A 542 -32.94 7.82 3.15
CA ALA A 542 -33.14 9.18 2.66
C ALA A 542 -33.13 9.22 1.12
N VAL A 543 -32.26 8.45 0.48
CA VAL A 543 -32.24 8.29 -0.99
C VAL A 543 -33.51 7.57 -1.47
N GLN A 544 -33.95 6.53 -0.78
CA GLN A 544 -35.18 5.80 -1.11
C GLN A 544 -36.41 6.70 -0.97
N ASP A 545 -36.51 7.50 0.11
CA ASP A 545 -37.63 8.43 0.31
C ASP A 545 -37.67 9.51 -0.78
N GLU A 546 -36.53 10.08 -1.15
CA GLU A 546 -36.43 11.04 -2.25
C GLU A 546 -36.90 10.42 -3.58
N LEU A 547 -36.49 9.19 -3.88
CA LEU A 547 -36.92 8.45 -5.08
C LEU A 547 -38.42 8.18 -5.08
N GLN A 548 -38.97 7.66 -3.97
CA GLN A 548 -40.39 7.28 -3.90
C GLN A 548 -41.33 8.50 -3.83
N THR A 549 -41.01 9.44 -2.92
CA THR A 549 -41.93 10.52 -2.55
C THR A 549 -41.85 11.70 -3.50
N HIS A 550 -40.62 12.03 -3.98
CA HIS A 550 -40.41 13.23 -4.80
C HIS A 550 -40.25 12.93 -6.29
N LEU A 551 -39.62 11.79 -6.64
CA LEU A 551 -39.39 11.41 -8.03
C LEU A 551 -40.38 10.39 -8.58
N GLY A 552 -41.17 9.74 -7.71
CA GLY A 552 -42.22 8.80 -8.08
C GLY A 552 -41.71 7.43 -8.58
N TYR A 553 -40.49 7.07 -8.27
CA TYR A 553 -39.90 5.78 -8.65
C TYR A 553 -40.62 4.63 -7.98
N THR A 554 -40.92 3.57 -8.71
CA THR A 554 -41.79 2.48 -8.20
C THR A 554 -41.14 1.11 -8.18
N ASN A 555 -40.12 0.86 -9.02
CA ASN A 555 -39.57 -0.49 -9.23
C ASN A 555 -38.40 -0.78 -8.27
N PHE A 556 -38.72 -0.97 -7.00
CA PHE A 556 -37.72 -1.31 -5.98
C PHE A 556 -37.61 -2.83 -5.78
N TRP A 557 -36.39 -3.28 -5.50
CA TRP A 557 -36.14 -4.63 -5.03
C TRP A 557 -36.63 -4.81 -3.59
N ILE A 558 -37.35 -5.88 -3.33
CA ILE A 558 -38.00 -6.15 -2.05
C ILE A 558 -37.36 -7.34 -1.38
N TRP A 559 -36.78 -7.10 -0.19
CA TRP A 559 -36.28 -8.17 0.65
C TRP A 559 -37.43 -8.90 1.35
N ARG A 560 -37.52 -10.21 1.14
CA ARG A 560 -38.48 -11.08 1.81
C ARG A 560 -37.77 -11.85 2.93
N ILE A 561 -38.03 -11.49 4.20
CA ILE A 561 -37.44 -12.13 5.38
C ILE A 561 -38.51 -13.06 5.99
N LEU A 562 -38.19 -14.34 6.15
CA LEU A 562 -39.06 -15.29 6.89
C LEU A 562 -39.00 -14.94 8.39
N ASP A 563 -40.15 -14.56 8.95
CA ASP A 563 -40.24 -14.29 10.39
C ASP A 563 -40.44 -15.62 11.13
N ALA A 564 -39.33 -16.20 11.60
CA ALA A 564 -39.30 -17.47 12.32
C ALA A 564 -40.00 -17.43 13.68
N ARG A 565 -40.42 -16.26 14.16
CA ARG A 565 -41.13 -16.11 15.47
C ARG A 565 -42.61 -16.22 15.37
N LYS A 566 -43.18 -16.24 14.17
CA LYS A 566 -44.64 -16.37 13.97
C LYS A 566 -44.97 -17.78 13.54
N LEU A 567 -45.96 -18.41 14.23
CA LEU A 567 -46.48 -19.74 13.93
C LEU A 567 -47.02 -19.89 12.50
N GLU A 568 -47.49 -18.82 11.89
CA GLU A 568 -47.80 -18.74 10.47
C GLU A 568 -46.56 -18.24 9.74
N LYS A 569 -46.10 -18.89 8.67
CA LYS A 569 -45.01 -18.48 7.79
C LYS A 569 -45.34 -17.12 7.14
N ARG A 570 -45.17 -16.03 7.90
CA ARG A 570 -45.32 -14.67 7.38
C ARG A 570 -43.95 -14.12 6.99
N PHE A 571 -43.87 -13.60 5.78
CA PHE A 571 -42.71 -12.88 5.31
C PHE A 571 -42.86 -11.42 5.70
N THR A 572 -41.83 -10.84 6.29
CA THR A 572 -41.68 -9.40 6.40
C THR A 572 -41.04 -8.90 5.12
N GLN A 573 -41.69 -7.97 4.44
CA GLN A 573 -41.18 -7.32 3.23
C GLN A 573 -40.52 -5.99 3.61
N ARG A 574 -39.31 -5.74 3.09
CA ARG A 574 -38.62 -4.49 3.24
C ARG A 574 -38.03 -4.07 1.88
N ILE A 575 -38.17 -2.80 1.56
CA ILE A 575 -37.56 -2.24 0.35
C ILE A 575 -36.07 -2.00 0.63
N GLY A 576 -35.20 -2.41 -0.30
CA GLY A 576 -33.76 -2.24 -0.21
C GLY A 576 -33.02 -3.41 0.43
N PHE A 577 -31.70 -3.32 0.45
CA PHE A 577 -30.79 -4.35 0.95
C PHE A 577 -30.13 -3.93 2.28
N TRP A 578 -29.83 -4.87 3.15
CA TRP A 578 -29.12 -4.65 4.42
C TRP A 578 -27.86 -5.52 4.48
N THR A 579 -26.72 -4.90 4.44
CA THR A 579 -25.44 -5.55 4.69
C THR A 579 -25.26 -5.77 6.18
N SER A 580 -24.99 -6.99 6.57
CA SER A 580 -24.78 -7.43 7.93
C SER A 580 -23.65 -8.45 8.01
N ARG A 581 -23.18 -8.78 9.21
CA ARG A 581 -22.22 -9.88 9.41
C ARG A 581 -22.66 -11.22 8.81
N ARG A 582 -23.96 -11.43 8.59
CA ARG A 582 -24.51 -12.65 7.99
C ARG A 582 -24.64 -12.55 6.47
N THR A 583 -25.03 -11.40 5.95
CA THR A 583 -25.29 -11.22 4.51
C THR A 583 -24.01 -10.86 3.73
N ARG A 584 -23.08 -10.11 4.32
CA ARG A 584 -21.82 -9.71 3.66
C ARG A 584 -21.02 -10.90 3.10
N PRO A 585 -20.76 -12.00 3.86
CA PRO A 585 -20.07 -13.16 3.31
C PRO A 585 -20.79 -13.81 2.14
N ILE A 586 -22.13 -13.85 2.17
CA ILE A 586 -22.95 -14.48 1.13
C ILE A 586 -22.87 -13.70 -0.18
N ILE A 587 -22.99 -12.37 -0.13
CA ILE A 587 -22.94 -11.55 -1.34
C ILE A 587 -21.53 -11.53 -1.94
N LEU A 588 -20.49 -11.51 -1.09
CA LEU A 588 -19.11 -11.59 -1.53
C LEU A 588 -18.75 -12.95 -2.14
N ASP A 589 -19.18 -14.06 -1.53
CA ASP A 589 -18.98 -15.40 -2.08
C ASP A 589 -19.62 -15.54 -3.46
N ARG A 590 -20.82 -15.00 -3.64
CA ARG A 590 -21.50 -14.96 -4.95
C ARG A 590 -20.75 -14.12 -5.98
N LEU A 591 -20.28 -12.93 -5.61
CA LEU A 591 -19.49 -12.10 -6.50
C LEU A 591 -18.20 -12.81 -6.91
N ILE A 592 -17.46 -13.37 -5.93
CA ILE A 592 -16.22 -14.11 -6.20
C ILE A 592 -16.50 -15.26 -7.16
N THR A 593 -17.56 -16.05 -6.89
CA THR A 593 -17.96 -17.16 -7.76
C THR A 593 -18.27 -16.66 -9.16
N ALA A 594 -19.07 -15.61 -9.30
CA ALA A 594 -19.47 -15.07 -10.60
C ALA A 594 -18.30 -14.56 -11.45
N VAL A 595 -17.24 -14.02 -10.83
CA VAL A 595 -16.06 -13.53 -11.55
C VAL A 595 -14.96 -14.59 -11.74
N THR A 596 -14.95 -15.64 -10.92
CA THR A 596 -13.94 -16.72 -11.03
C THR A 596 -14.42 -17.88 -11.88
N THR A 597 -15.71 -18.19 -11.88
CA THR A 597 -16.30 -19.22 -12.73
C THR A 597 -16.26 -18.79 -14.19
N GLN A 598 -15.84 -19.69 -15.06
CA GLN A 598 -15.82 -19.48 -16.51
C GLN A 598 -16.85 -20.36 -17.17
N ASP A 599 -17.60 -19.79 -18.08
CA ASP A 599 -18.39 -20.55 -19.03
C ASP A 599 -17.46 -21.36 -19.94
N PRO A 600 -17.57 -22.68 -19.98
CA PRO A 600 -16.65 -23.55 -20.71
C PRO A 600 -16.74 -23.38 -22.24
N VAL A 601 -17.78 -22.76 -22.76
CA VAL A 601 -18.01 -22.56 -24.19
C VAL A 601 -17.47 -21.19 -24.63
N SER A 602 -17.87 -20.14 -23.91
CA SER A 602 -17.49 -18.77 -24.27
C SER A 602 -16.16 -18.31 -23.64
N GLY A 603 -15.72 -18.95 -22.55
CA GLY A 603 -14.56 -18.57 -21.76
C GLY A 603 -14.77 -17.30 -20.92
N TYR A 604 -15.94 -16.68 -20.96
CA TYR A 604 -16.27 -15.51 -20.16
C TYR A 604 -16.64 -15.89 -18.73
N SER A 605 -16.42 -14.92 -17.80
CA SER A 605 -16.95 -15.01 -16.44
C SER A 605 -18.47 -14.89 -16.43
N ASP A 606 -19.15 -15.45 -15.41
CA ASP A 606 -20.60 -15.33 -15.25
C ASP A 606 -21.06 -13.87 -15.09
N LEU A 607 -20.21 -13.03 -14.48
CA LEU A 607 -20.36 -11.58 -14.43
C LEU A 607 -19.16 -10.92 -15.11
N ARG A 608 -19.41 -10.11 -16.14
CA ARG A 608 -18.41 -9.24 -16.76
C ARG A 608 -18.40 -7.88 -16.05
N ILE A 609 -17.24 -7.51 -15.54
CA ILE A 609 -16.97 -6.20 -14.92
C ILE A 609 -16.22 -5.33 -15.92
N ASN A 610 -16.60 -4.07 -16.03
CA ASN A 610 -15.98 -3.12 -16.96
C ASN A 610 -15.34 -1.92 -16.25
N SER A 611 -15.65 -1.67 -14.97
CA SER A 611 -15.21 -0.50 -14.23
C SER A 611 -13.71 -0.53 -13.88
N PRO A 612 -12.96 0.53 -14.26
CA PRO A 612 -11.59 0.71 -13.80
C PRO A 612 -11.50 0.94 -12.28
N HIS A 613 -12.52 1.56 -11.66
CA HIS A 613 -12.62 1.71 -10.21
C HIS A 613 -12.77 0.33 -9.53
N ALA A 614 -13.69 -0.52 -10.05
CA ALA A 614 -13.84 -1.89 -9.55
C ALA A 614 -12.52 -2.66 -9.60
N PHE A 615 -11.76 -2.57 -10.69
CA PHE A 615 -10.46 -3.25 -10.80
C PHE A 615 -9.44 -2.71 -9.80
N ALA A 616 -9.44 -1.40 -9.52
CA ALA A 616 -8.57 -0.80 -8.53
C ALA A 616 -8.92 -1.29 -7.11
N GLU A 617 -10.21 -1.36 -6.77
CA GLU A 617 -10.70 -1.86 -5.48
C GLU A 617 -10.49 -3.38 -5.34
N MET A 618 -10.84 -4.18 -6.34
CA MET A 618 -10.67 -5.65 -6.32
C MET A 618 -9.21 -6.08 -6.11
N ARG A 619 -8.24 -5.36 -6.68
CA ARG A 619 -6.81 -5.59 -6.44
C ARG A 619 -6.41 -5.39 -4.98
N ARG A 620 -7.18 -4.61 -4.24
CA ARG A 620 -6.92 -4.23 -2.83
C ARG A 620 -7.92 -4.86 -1.86
N PHE A 621 -8.81 -5.71 -2.36
CA PHE A 621 -9.84 -6.36 -1.56
C PHE A 621 -9.26 -7.62 -0.91
N VAL A 622 -9.15 -7.62 0.42
CA VAL A 622 -8.42 -8.64 1.19
C VAL A 622 -9.30 -9.29 2.26
N ALA A 623 -9.02 -10.55 2.55
CA ALA A 623 -9.60 -11.24 3.69
C ALA A 623 -8.58 -11.31 4.84
N ALA A 624 -9.04 -11.05 6.07
CA ALA A 624 -8.20 -11.24 7.24
C ALA A 624 -7.86 -12.73 7.42
N PRO A 625 -6.59 -13.08 7.68
CA PRO A 625 -6.18 -14.47 7.88
C PRO A 625 -6.96 -15.14 9.01
N GLY A 626 -7.55 -16.31 8.73
CA GLY A 626 -8.27 -17.12 9.73
C GLY A 626 -9.72 -16.71 10.02
N VAL A 627 -10.24 -15.64 9.42
CA VAL A 627 -11.60 -15.12 9.69
C VAL A 627 -12.50 -15.23 8.46
N GLY A 628 -11.96 -15.55 7.29
CA GLY A 628 -12.70 -15.74 6.05
C GLY A 628 -13.38 -14.46 5.52
N LEU A 629 -14.36 -14.64 4.63
CA LEU A 629 -15.10 -13.56 3.97
C LEU A 629 -15.91 -12.65 4.91
N MET A 630 -16.11 -13.06 6.17
CA MET A 630 -16.86 -12.27 7.15
C MET A 630 -16.21 -10.88 7.43
N HIS A 631 -14.91 -10.81 7.33
CA HIS A 631 -14.11 -9.58 7.52
C HIS A 631 -13.34 -9.19 6.26
N ALA A 632 -13.82 -9.65 5.10
CA ALA A 632 -13.28 -9.19 3.83
C ALA A 632 -13.64 -7.73 3.61
N ALA A 633 -12.65 -6.91 3.30
CA ALA A 633 -12.79 -5.47 3.11
C ALA A 633 -11.65 -4.94 2.24
N ALA A 634 -11.76 -3.69 1.86
CA ALA A 634 -10.64 -2.96 1.28
C ALA A 634 -9.44 -2.95 2.24
N ALA A 635 -8.24 -3.03 1.70
CA ALA A 635 -7.03 -2.82 2.47
C ALA A 635 -7.04 -1.40 3.10
N PRO A 636 -6.39 -1.18 4.26
CA PRO A 636 -6.35 0.13 4.90
C PRO A 636 -5.95 1.25 3.92
N GLY A 637 -6.74 2.33 3.87
CA GLY A 637 -6.54 3.45 2.96
C GLY A 637 -7.03 3.22 1.53
N SER A 638 -7.89 2.22 1.31
CA SER A 638 -8.61 2.00 0.04
C SER A 638 -10.09 1.81 0.28
N ASN A 639 -10.89 1.99 -0.78
CA ASN A 639 -12.34 1.89 -0.77
C ASN A 639 -12.78 0.50 -1.26
N ASP A 640 -13.99 0.07 -0.90
CA ASP A 640 -14.66 -1.13 -1.41
C ASP A 640 -16.10 -0.87 -1.89
N ASP A 641 -16.44 0.38 -2.12
CA ASP A 641 -17.80 0.84 -2.44
C ASP A 641 -18.32 0.24 -3.74
N VAL A 642 -17.50 0.23 -4.80
CA VAL A 642 -17.86 -0.38 -6.10
C VAL A 642 -17.94 -1.90 -6.00
N VAL A 643 -17.01 -2.53 -5.28
CA VAL A 643 -17.03 -3.99 -5.04
C VAL A 643 -18.29 -4.37 -4.26
N MET A 644 -18.70 -3.58 -3.26
CA MET A 644 -19.90 -3.82 -2.50
C MET A 644 -21.16 -3.58 -3.32
N GLY A 645 -21.22 -2.51 -4.11
CA GLY A 645 -22.30 -2.24 -5.06
C GLY A 645 -22.49 -3.40 -6.05
N LEU A 646 -21.39 -3.89 -6.66
CA LEU A 646 -21.41 -5.06 -7.54
C LEU A 646 -21.85 -6.35 -6.81
N ALA A 647 -21.43 -6.55 -5.55
CA ALA A 647 -21.81 -7.72 -4.76
C ALA A 647 -23.32 -7.72 -4.44
N ILE A 648 -23.86 -6.56 -4.08
CA ILE A 648 -25.31 -6.37 -3.86
C ILE A 648 -26.06 -6.60 -5.18
N GLY A 649 -25.62 -6.01 -6.28
CA GLY A 649 -26.22 -6.12 -7.60
C GLY A 649 -26.26 -7.55 -8.10
N ASN A 650 -25.12 -8.23 -8.07
CA ASN A 650 -25.02 -9.63 -8.46
C ASN A 650 -25.91 -10.53 -7.59
N HIS A 651 -25.98 -10.29 -6.27
CA HIS A 651 -26.86 -11.03 -5.36
C HIS A 651 -28.34 -10.81 -5.66
N CYS A 652 -28.76 -9.57 -5.85
CA CYS A 652 -30.16 -9.22 -6.06
C CYS A 652 -30.66 -9.61 -7.46
N ALA A 653 -29.83 -9.48 -8.50
CA ALA A 653 -30.14 -9.91 -9.85
C ALA A 653 -30.42 -11.43 -9.95
N HIS A 654 -29.79 -12.23 -9.10
CA HIS A 654 -30.09 -13.68 -9.00
C HIS A 654 -31.49 -14.00 -8.49
N THR A 655 -32.20 -13.03 -7.95
CA THR A 655 -33.61 -13.20 -7.52
C THR A 655 -34.62 -12.83 -8.61
N ILE A 656 -34.18 -12.36 -9.76
CA ILE A 656 -35.04 -12.17 -10.93
C ILE A 656 -35.39 -13.52 -11.48
N LEU A 657 -36.70 -13.79 -11.56
CA LEU A 657 -37.23 -15.08 -12.00
C LEU A 657 -37.40 -15.11 -13.53
N ASN A 658 -37.17 -16.29 -14.14
CA ASN A 658 -37.53 -16.57 -15.52
C ASN A 658 -39.05 -16.75 -15.68
N GLU A 659 -39.52 -17.01 -16.90
CA GLU A 659 -40.94 -17.24 -17.19
C GLU A 659 -41.51 -18.45 -16.45
N ASP A 660 -40.68 -19.44 -16.06
CA ASP A 660 -41.04 -20.64 -15.30
C ASP A 660 -41.00 -20.41 -13.78
N GLY A 661 -40.65 -19.21 -13.32
CA GLY A 661 -40.51 -18.87 -11.90
C GLY A 661 -39.21 -19.34 -11.24
N GLU A 662 -38.22 -19.78 -12.01
CA GLU A 662 -36.86 -20.07 -11.50
C GLU A 662 -35.95 -18.85 -11.62
N PRO A 663 -34.96 -18.66 -10.69
CA PRO A 663 -33.95 -17.64 -10.83
C PRO A 663 -33.15 -17.83 -12.12
N LEU A 664 -33.07 -16.79 -12.96
CA LEU A 664 -32.36 -16.82 -14.25
C LEU A 664 -30.92 -17.29 -14.13
N ALA A 665 -30.24 -16.90 -13.07
CA ALA A 665 -28.87 -17.33 -12.84
C ALA A 665 -28.76 -18.82 -12.47
N GLU A 666 -29.77 -19.38 -11.81
CA GLU A 666 -29.81 -20.81 -11.43
C GLU A 666 -30.09 -21.65 -12.66
N THR A 667 -31.00 -21.22 -13.54
CA THR A 667 -31.27 -21.81 -14.84
C THR A 667 -29.98 -21.80 -15.72
N ARG A 668 -29.27 -20.69 -15.79
CA ARG A 668 -28.02 -20.58 -16.54
C ARG A 668 -26.94 -21.52 -15.98
N ARG A 669 -26.76 -21.55 -14.64
CA ARG A 669 -25.79 -22.46 -14.00
C ARG A 669 -26.07 -23.92 -14.34
N ARG A 670 -27.33 -24.36 -14.25
CA ARG A 670 -27.73 -25.73 -14.59
C ARG A 670 -27.39 -26.07 -16.04
N LEU A 671 -27.68 -25.16 -16.99
CA LEU A 671 -27.41 -25.37 -18.39
C LEU A 671 -25.89 -25.39 -18.70
N ASN A 672 -25.12 -24.60 -18.01
CA ASN A 672 -23.64 -24.59 -18.13
C ASN A 672 -23.02 -25.86 -17.53
N GLU A 673 -23.56 -26.37 -16.38
CA GLU A 673 -23.15 -27.64 -15.80
C GLU A 673 -23.47 -28.82 -16.74
N GLU A 674 -24.65 -28.80 -17.38
CA GLU A 674 -25.04 -29.80 -18.38
C GLU A 674 -24.16 -29.74 -19.64
N ALA A 675 -23.81 -28.53 -20.12
CA ALA A 675 -22.94 -28.34 -21.24
C ALA A 675 -21.48 -28.79 -20.92
N SER A 676 -20.98 -28.47 -19.73
CA SER A 676 -19.69 -28.95 -19.25
C SER A 676 -19.64 -30.48 -19.15
N HIS A 677 -20.68 -31.08 -18.61
CA HIS A 677 -20.77 -32.54 -18.53
C HIS A 677 -20.81 -33.20 -19.91
N ARG A 678 -21.53 -32.61 -20.88
CA ARG A 678 -21.55 -33.08 -22.27
C ARG A 678 -20.16 -32.96 -22.92
N THR A 679 -19.44 -31.86 -22.68
CA THR A 679 -18.09 -31.67 -23.19
C THR A 679 -17.10 -32.65 -22.58
N GLU A 680 -17.21 -32.94 -21.28
CA GLU A 680 -16.41 -33.94 -20.58
C GLU A 680 -16.66 -35.35 -21.10
N LEU A 681 -17.92 -35.69 -21.34
CA LEU A 681 -18.32 -36.97 -21.95
C LEU A 681 -17.79 -37.09 -23.40
N ALA A 682 -17.84 -36.01 -24.17
CA ALA A 682 -17.30 -35.96 -25.52
C ALA A 682 -15.76 -36.14 -25.55
N GLN A 683 -15.05 -35.47 -24.64
CA GLN A 683 -13.59 -35.63 -24.47
C GLN A 683 -13.21 -37.04 -24.03
N LYS A 684 -13.98 -37.66 -23.09
CA LYS A 684 -13.78 -39.05 -22.68
C LYS A 684 -14.07 -40.01 -23.83
N ALA A 685 -15.05 -39.72 -24.67
CA ALA A 685 -15.32 -40.53 -25.88
C ALA A 685 -14.20 -40.41 -26.92
N LEU A 686 -13.68 -39.20 -27.14
CA LEU A 686 -12.53 -38.96 -28.05
C LEU A 686 -11.27 -39.64 -27.54
N SER A 687 -10.91 -39.51 -26.28
CA SER A 687 -9.75 -40.18 -25.68
C SER A 687 -9.87 -41.73 -25.75
N LYS A 688 -11.05 -42.26 -25.61
CA LYS A 688 -11.37 -43.70 -25.73
C LYS A 688 -11.20 -44.13 -27.18
N ARG A 689 -11.61 -43.33 -28.17
CA ARG A 689 -11.46 -43.57 -29.59
C ARG A 689 -9.97 -43.52 -30.01
N ASP A 690 -9.22 -42.58 -29.48
CA ASP A 690 -7.76 -42.49 -29.73
C ASP A 690 -7.02 -43.65 -29.09
N PHE A 691 -7.40 -44.10 -27.91
CA PHE A 691 -6.85 -45.28 -27.27
C PHE A 691 -7.17 -46.58 -28.08
N ILE A 692 -8.39 -46.72 -28.58
CA ILE A 692 -8.78 -47.87 -29.47
C ILE A 692 -7.98 -47.80 -30.79
N ASN A 693 -7.83 -46.63 -31.42
CA ASN A 693 -7.06 -46.49 -32.63
C ASN A 693 -5.56 -46.77 -32.41
N THR A 694 -5.00 -46.42 -31.28
CA THR A 694 -3.61 -46.72 -30.93
C THR A 694 -3.45 -48.21 -30.62
N ALA A 695 -4.41 -48.84 -29.94
CA ALA A 695 -4.39 -50.30 -29.68
C ALA A 695 -4.53 -51.13 -30.97
N VAL A 696 -5.41 -50.72 -31.88
CA VAL A 696 -5.59 -51.37 -33.19
C VAL A 696 -4.32 -51.21 -34.06
N SER A 697 -3.67 -50.05 -34.00
CA SER A 697 -2.39 -49.82 -34.70
C SER A 697 -1.25 -50.68 -34.14
N ALA A 698 -1.20 -50.91 -32.83
CA ALA A 698 -0.21 -51.75 -32.16
C ALA A 698 -0.39 -53.26 -32.49
N GLU A 699 -1.63 -53.73 -32.57
CA GLU A 699 -1.91 -55.12 -32.99
C GLU A 699 -1.56 -55.38 -34.47
N PHE A 700 -1.64 -54.37 -35.35
CA PHE A 700 -1.20 -54.49 -36.76
C PHE A 700 0.31 -54.49 -36.96
N VAL A 701 1.09 -53.99 -36.02
CA VAL A 701 2.56 -53.96 -36.06
C VAL A 701 3.16 -55.27 -35.58
N ASP A 702 2.46 -56.07 -34.77
CA ASP A 702 2.95 -57.34 -34.20
C ASP A 702 2.61 -58.58 -35.05
N SER A 703 1.76 -58.46 -36.11
CA SER A 703 1.54 -59.48 -37.11
C SER A 703 2.39 -59.23 -38.36
N GLY A 704 3.68 -59.53 -38.22
CA GLY A 704 4.61 -59.56 -39.39
C GLY A 704 4.23 -60.60 -40.41
N GLY A 705 3.98 -60.18 -41.63
CA GLY A 705 3.80 -61.12 -42.71
C GLY A 705 3.45 -60.46 -44.05
N GLN A 706 4.48 -60.36 -44.91
CA GLN A 706 4.45 -60.36 -46.39
C GLN A 706 3.58 -59.31 -47.11
N THR A 707 4.30 -58.42 -47.75
CA THR A 707 3.88 -57.62 -48.91
C THR A 707 3.36 -58.48 -50.04
N ASP A 708 2.16 -58.23 -50.56
CA ASP A 708 1.83 -58.40 -51.98
C ASP A 708 0.99 -57.20 -52.46
N ASP A 709 1.42 -56.68 -53.56
CA ASP A 709 0.82 -55.65 -54.39
C ASP A 709 -0.65 -55.97 -54.74
N TYR A 710 -1.55 -55.06 -54.57
CA TYR A 710 -2.62 -54.69 -55.49
C TYR A 710 -3.55 -53.57 -54.99
N GLY A 711 -3.62 -52.54 -55.71
CA GLY A 711 -4.65 -51.63 -56.17
C GLY A 711 -5.82 -51.26 -55.29
N SER A 712 -5.92 -49.98 -55.06
CA SER A 712 -7.09 -49.08 -55.01
C SER A 712 -8.50 -49.69 -54.73
N SER A 713 -9.16 -49.24 -53.65
CA SER A 713 -10.57 -48.84 -53.75
C SER A 713 -11.01 -47.92 -52.59
N VAL A 714 -11.58 -46.81 -53.00
CA VAL A 714 -12.31 -45.81 -52.23
C VAL A 714 -13.56 -46.47 -51.63
N TYR A 715 -13.78 -46.31 -50.31
CA TYR A 715 -15.12 -46.40 -49.73
C TYR A 715 -15.40 -45.18 -48.85
N SER A 716 -16.28 -44.32 -49.38
CA SER A 716 -17.03 -43.32 -48.66
C SER A 716 -18.18 -43.98 -47.88
N TRP A 717 -18.41 -43.56 -46.65
CA TRP A 717 -19.63 -43.85 -45.88
C TRP A 717 -20.42 -42.55 -45.67
N PRO A 718 -21.78 -42.64 -45.54
CA PRO A 718 -22.66 -41.50 -45.55
C PRO A 718 -22.68 -40.70 -44.25
#